data_cb4980b45c022f62b26921322844656d
#
_entry.id   cb4980b45c022f62b26921322844656d
#
_cell.length_a   1.000
_cell.length_b   1.000
_cell.length_c   1.000
_cell.angle_alpha   90.00
_cell.angle_beta   90.00
_cell.angle_gamma   90.00
#
_symmetry.space_group_name_H-M   'P 1'
#
loop_
_entity.id
_entity.type
_entity.pdbx_description
1 polymer ?
#
loop_
_entity_poly.entity_id
_entity_poly.type
_entity_poly.pdbx_seq_one_letter_code
_entity_poly.pdbx_strand_id
1 'polypeptide(L)'
;MVPDTLYGIDISDVAIIGILLLGTVTYWFRDSLKARILKPTTKSKLEVFNDNEDSGRDFVKKMEELGKNCIVFYGSQTGTAEGYAKRLAKEGRARFGLDTMVADLDEYDFENLDEVPSSHVVMFVLATAGEGDPTDNAEDFLQYISSDDVNYTLGHNPLLSNLRFATFGLGNRTYQHYNKMAKEVSRILSSQGAHLVGEVGNGDDAGCMEEDFMRWKEPMWEKLTSEMALTERETLLYDPVFNITSDNSKNKDSSDVFVGELNKGYLHGIAKGPFHSTNPYLSPIAHAKELFKGPDRNCIHMEFDIEGTNLKYETGDHIAVWPINPDTEVDAFLDVLGLTAKRHEVISLSSTDPSAKVPIPTPTTYDTIARYYLEICAPVSREFLAMLAPYSPDESTKQEVTRLGKDRNYFSQHVSLRCLNIASALRSVSRGQRWTGIPFSAFVESINRLAPRYYSISSSSLEQPGRVSVTVAVESRSVKSREDKFYGVASNYLLSLERFQNGGKAVAAPSYDIKGPRCMYKGSVVPVHIRHSNFRLPSDTTKPVVMVGPGTGVAPFRGFIRERKKQVEMGLPVGKTLLFFGCRTRAEDFVYEDEWKDVQATMGNKFEVVTAFSREGNEKVYVQHRLQEKAAEIRTLLKEGAHFYVCGDAANMARSVNVALTEIIGAQRGVSMAQAEEIVKQMKLSNQYQVCLSII
;
A
#
# COMPACT_ATOMS: atom_id res chain seq x y z
N MET A 1 -60.59 51.48 21.53
CA MET A 1 -59.74 50.84 22.54
C MET A 1 -59.95 49.36 22.41
N VAL A 2 -59.03 48.69 21.75
CA VAL A 2 -58.96 47.24 21.64
C VAL A 2 -58.07 46.77 22.76
N PRO A 3 -58.33 45.76 23.58
CA PRO A 3 -57.48 45.35 24.69
C PRO A 3 -56.25 44.63 24.19
N ASP A 4 -55.08 45.07 24.67
CA ASP A 4 -53.75 44.59 24.32
C ASP A 4 -53.34 43.25 24.99
N THR A 5 -54.30 42.44 25.45
CA THR A 5 -53.99 41.16 26.09
C THR A 5 -54.94 40.02 25.61
N LEU A 6 -54.44 39.09 24.88
CA LEU A 6 -55.01 37.79 24.69
C LEU A 6 -54.40 36.80 25.69
N TYR A 7 -55.17 36.32 26.66
CA TYR A 7 -54.78 35.33 27.68
C TYR A 7 -53.59 35.68 28.60
N GLY A 8 -53.39 36.95 28.97
CA GLY A 8 -52.40 37.30 29.97
C GLY A 8 -50.92 37.14 29.52
N ILE A 9 -50.68 36.96 28.23
CA ILE A 9 -49.32 36.89 27.65
C ILE A 9 -49.11 38.13 26.81
N ASP A 10 -48.12 38.93 27.18
CA ASP A 10 -47.69 40.15 26.45
C ASP A 10 -46.98 39.75 25.14
N ILE A 11 -47.08 40.62 24.12
CA ILE A 11 -46.40 40.45 22.82
C ILE A 11 -44.85 40.26 23.05
N SER A 12 -44.30 40.90 24.06
CA SER A 12 -42.92 40.71 24.51
C SER A 12 -42.66 39.28 25.00
N ASP A 13 -43.60 38.62 25.66
CA ASP A 13 -43.44 37.25 26.15
C ASP A 13 -43.47 36.24 24.99
N VAL A 14 -44.26 36.48 23.96
CA VAL A 14 -44.30 35.63 22.73
C VAL A 14 -42.97 35.78 21.97
N ALA A 15 -42.41 36.97 21.92
CA ALA A 15 -41.09 37.18 21.29
C ALA A 15 -39.95 36.48 22.06
N ILE A 16 -39.98 36.51 23.40
CA ILE A 16 -38.99 35.82 24.25
C ILE A 16 -39.10 34.31 24.11
N ILE A 17 -40.32 33.77 24.10
CA ILE A 17 -40.55 32.33 23.88
C ILE A 17 -40.13 31.91 22.48
N GLY A 18 -40.34 32.74 21.45
CA GLY A 18 -39.88 32.52 20.08
C GLY A 18 -38.32 32.50 20.00
N ILE A 19 -37.66 33.41 20.66
CA ILE A 19 -36.17 33.45 20.72
C ILE A 19 -35.60 32.23 21.49
N LEU A 20 -36.24 31.82 22.59
CA LEU A 20 -35.85 30.65 23.35
C LEU A 20 -36.06 29.33 22.58
N LEU A 21 -37.20 29.23 21.84
CA LEU A 21 -37.42 28.10 20.95
C LEU A 21 -36.44 28.06 19.77
N LEU A 22 -36.13 29.20 19.15
CA LEU A 22 -35.10 29.28 18.11
C LEU A 22 -33.72 28.93 18.67
N GLY A 23 -33.39 29.37 19.87
CA GLY A 23 -32.15 29.07 20.58
C GLY A 23 -32.02 27.57 20.91
N THR A 24 -33.11 26.93 21.37
CA THR A 24 -33.12 25.49 21.64
C THR A 24 -33.04 24.64 20.37
N VAL A 25 -33.75 25.02 19.32
CA VAL A 25 -33.66 24.37 18.01
C VAL A 25 -32.25 24.53 17.42
N THR A 26 -31.66 25.70 17.47
CA THR A 26 -30.28 25.92 17.01
C THR A 26 -29.27 25.18 17.87
N TYR A 27 -29.49 25.05 19.18
CA TYR A 27 -28.64 24.28 20.08
C TYR A 27 -28.73 22.76 19.79
N TRP A 28 -29.92 22.21 19.57
CA TRP A 28 -30.15 20.80 19.22
C TRP A 28 -29.65 20.44 17.82
N PHE A 29 -29.75 21.35 16.85
CA PHE A 29 -29.23 21.16 15.50
C PHE A 29 -27.75 21.57 15.35
N ARG A 30 -27.15 22.18 16.38
CA ARG A 30 -25.74 22.62 16.34
C ARG A 30 -24.79 21.47 16.05
N ASP A 31 -24.99 20.31 16.63
CA ASP A 31 -24.11 19.16 16.46
C ASP A 31 -24.41 18.45 15.12
N SER A 32 -25.64 18.46 14.65
CA SER A 32 -26.00 18.01 13.29
C SER A 32 -25.49 18.97 12.19
N LEU A 33 -25.51 20.28 12.46
CA LEU A 33 -24.92 21.26 11.54
C LEU A 33 -23.38 21.22 11.60
N LYS A 34 -22.78 21.04 12.78
CA LYS A 34 -21.33 20.83 12.90
C LYS A 34 -20.90 19.54 12.22
N ALA A 35 -21.65 18.46 12.31
CA ALA A 35 -21.40 17.21 11.57
C ALA A 35 -21.54 17.37 10.04
N ARG A 36 -22.37 18.33 9.57
CA ARG A 36 -22.47 18.67 8.13
C ARG A 36 -21.47 19.72 7.67
N ILE A 37 -21.02 20.61 8.56
CA ILE A 37 -20.05 21.68 8.24
C ILE A 37 -18.61 21.23 8.50
N LEU A 38 -18.40 20.21 9.35
CA LEU A 38 -17.09 19.61 9.69
C LEU A 38 -16.90 18.22 9.07
N LYS A 39 -17.60 17.87 7.97
CA LYS A 39 -16.99 16.93 7.05
C LYS A 39 -15.75 17.63 6.51
N PRO A 40 -14.55 17.10 6.71
CA PRO A 40 -13.41 17.62 5.99
C PRO A 40 -13.71 17.41 4.51
N THR A 41 -14.02 18.47 3.81
CA THR A 41 -13.86 18.54 2.37
C THR A 41 -12.37 18.37 2.14
N THR A 42 -11.96 17.15 2.03
CA THR A 42 -10.67 16.76 1.46
C THR A 42 -10.68 17.24 0.03
N LYS A 43 -9.83 18.17 -0.21
CA LYS A 43 -9.41 18.84 -1.45
C LYS A 43 -9.88 20.29 -1.51
N SER A 44 -9.06 21.19 -0.95
CA SER A 44 -9.00 22.57 -1.43
C SER A 44 -8.41 22.54 -2.84
N LYS A 45 -9.27 22.40 -3.85
CA LYS A 45 -8.93 22.89 -5.18
C LYS A 45 -8.68 24.40 -5.03
N LEU A 46 -7.44 24.84 -5.18
CA LEU A 46 -7.18 26.21 -5.60
C LEU A 46 -7.84 26.34 -6.97
N GLU A 47 -8.97 27.02 -7.00
CA GLU A 47 -9.60 27.47 -8.24
C GLU A 47 -8.66 28.45 -8.95
N VAL A 48 -7.92 27.93 -9.91
CA VAL A 48 -7.48 28.71 -11.05
C VAL A 48 -8.53 28.46 -12.12
N PHE A 49 -9.39 29.43 -12.34
CA PHE A 49 -10.37 29.41 -13.40
C PHE A 49 -9.65 29.18 -14.74
N ASN A 50 -9.86 28.00 -15.31
CA ASN A 50 -9.69 27.73 -16.72
C ASN A 50 -10.90 26.88 -17.16
N ASP A 51 -11.79 27.45 -17.95
CA ASP A 51 -13.04 26.87 -18.46
C ASP A 51 -12.86 25.68 -19.42
N ASN A 52 -11.76 24.93 -19.35
CA ASN A 52 -11.47 23.76 -20.19
C ASN A 52 -11.10 22.49 -19.40
N GLU A 53 -11.27 22.42 -18.07
CA GLU A 53 -10.88 21.26 -17.27
C GLU A 53 -11.96 20.17 -17.15
N ASP A 54 -13.21 20.44 -17.50
CA ASP A 54 -14.32 19.47 -17.37
C ASP A 54 -14.25 18.33 -18.42
N SER A 55 -13.55 18.54 -19.54
CA SER A 55 -13.38 17.49 -20.55
C SER A 55 -12.25 16.50 -20.25
N GLY A 56 -11.38 16.77 -19.27
CA GLY A 56 -10.18 15.98 -18.99
C GLY A 56 -10.44 14.71 -18.16
N ARG A 57 -11.51 14.65 -17.40
CA ARG A 57 -11.86 13.50 -16.52
C ARG A 57 -12.87 12.54 -17.17
N ASP A 58 -13.40 12.84 -18.33
CA ASP A 58 -14.26 11.97 -19.12
C ASP A 58 -13.42 10.93 -19.86
N PHE A 59 -13.42 9.69 -19.36
CA PHE A 59 -12.59 8.63 -19.95
C PHE A 59 -13.15 8.15 -21.30
N VAL A 60 -14.46 8.23 -21.55
CA VAL A 60 -15.06 7.79 -22.82
C VAL A 60 -14.65 8.71 -23.95
N LYS A 61 -14.77 10.04 -23.75
CA LYS A 61 -14.23 11.03 -24.71
C LYS A 61 -12.73 10.85 -24.91
N LYS A 62 -11.98 10.57 -23.82
CA LYS A 62 -10.56 10.34 -23.92
C LYS A 62 -10.22 9.12 -24.75
N MET A 63 -10.96 8.02 -24.60
CA MET A 63 -10.82 6.84 -25.43
C MET A 63 -11.12 7.15 -26.91
N GLU A 64 -12.17 7.91 -27.20
CA GLU A 64 -12.54 8.32 -28.53
C GLU A 64 -11.45 9.19 -29.19
N GLU A 65 -10.99 10.25 -28.49
CA GLU A 65 -9.93 11.14 -28.95
C GLU A 65 -8.62 10.40 -29.29
N LEU A 66 -8.31 9.34 -28.53
CA LEU A 66 -7.09 8.55 -28.69
C LEU A 66 -7.29 7.29 -29.54
N GLY A 67 -8.49 7.07 -30.09
CA GLY A 67 -8.83 5.89 -30.89
C GLY A 67 -8.73 4.58 -30.13
N LYS A 68 -9.06 4.58 -28.82
CA LYS A 68 -8.97 3.41 -27.95
C LYS A 68 -10.29 2.65 -27.92
N ASN A 69 -10.22 1.30 -27.96
CA ASN A 69 -11.38 0.42 -27.85
C ASN A 69 -11.34 -0.50 -26.62
N CYS A 70 -10.29 -0.37 -25.81
CA CYS A 70 -10.13 -1.05 -24.55
C CYS A 70 -9.52 -0.11 -23.51
N ILE A 71 -10.02 -0.16 -22.27
CA ILE A 71 -9.43 0.53 -21.13
C ILE A 71 -9.23 -0.46 -19.99
N VAL A 72 -8.06 -0.39 -19.35
CA VAL A 72 -7.75 -1.17 -18.14
C VAL A 72 -7.57 -0.23 -16.98
N PHE A 73 -8.58 -0.14 -16.12
CA PHE A 73 -8.50 0.60 -14.87
C PHE A 73 -7.77 -0.19 -13.80
N TYR A 74 -7.03 0.49 -12.95
CA TYR A 74 -6.42 -0.13 -11.79
C TYR A 74 -6.73 0.60 -10.48
N GLY A 75 -6.96 -0.20 -9.42
CA GLY A 75 -6.96 0.20 -8.03
C GLY A 75 -5.73 -0.38 -7.35
N SER A 76 -4.73 0.45 -7.02
CA SER A 76 -3.43 -0.01 -6.55
C SER A 76 -2.86 0.85 -5.43
N GLN A 77 -2.36 0.22 -4.37
CA GLN A 77 -1.69 0.91 -3.27
C GLN A 77 -0.17 0.97 -3.45
N THR A 78 0.40 -0.09 -4.03
CA THR A 78 1.85 -0.31 -4.14
C THR A 78 2.34 -0.38 -5.58
N GLY A 79 1.45 -0.17 -6.56
CA GLY A 79 1.74 -0.29 -7.99
C GLY A 79 1.63 -1.72 -8.55
N THR A 80 1.31 -2.73 -7.73
CA THR A 80 1.20 -4.12 -8.21
C THR A 80 0.03 -4.29 -9.17
N ALA A 81 -1.15 -3.75 -8.87
CA ALA A 81 -2.31 -3.81 -9.76
C ALA A 81 -2.06 -3.02 -11.06
N GLU A 82 -1.42 -1.86 -10.97
CA GLU A 82 -0.95 -1.09 -12.15
C GLU A 82 -0.06 -1.93 -13.07
N GLY A 83 0.88 -2.69 -12.48
CA GLY A 83 1.76 -3.59 -13.23
C GLY A 83 0.98 -4.66 -14.00
N TYR A 84 -0.02 -5.30 -13.39
CA TYR A 84 -0.88 -6.28 -14.06
C TYR A 84 -1.79 -5.62 -15.12
N ALA A 85 -2.30 -4.42 -14.88
CA ALA A 85 -3.08 -3.66 -15.86
C ALA A 85 -2.26 -3.35 -17.13
N LYS A 86 -1.00 -2.92 -16.97
CA LYS A 86 -0.07 -2.70 -18.09
C LYS A 86 0.22 -3.99 -18.85
N ARG A 87 0.35 -5.12 -18.16
CA ARG A 87 0.55 -6.44 -18.79
C ARG A 87 -0.66 -6.85 -19.62
N LEU A 88 -1.89 -6.71 -19.10
CA LEU A 88 -3.12 -6.95 -19.86
C LEU A 88 -3.23 -6.07 -21.09
N ALA A 89 -2.96 -4.78 -20.97
CA ALA A 89 -3.01 -3.83 -22.06
C ALA A 89 -2.01 -4.19 -23.18
N LYS A 90 -0.78 -4.53 -22.79
CA LYS A 90 0.27 -4.94 -23.71
C LYS A 90 -0.09 -6.23 -24.44
N GLU A 91 -0.61 -7.21 -23.71
CA GLU A 91 -1.01 -8.50 -24.30
C GLU A 91 -2.22 -8.33 -25.24
N GLY A 92 -3.24 -7.58 -24.83
CA GLY A 92 -4.40 -7.27 -25.64
C GLY A 92 -4.03 -6.61 -26.98
N ARG A 93 -3.05 -5.69 -26.95
CA ARG A 93 -2.51 -5.06 -28.14
C ARG A 93 -1.74 -6.04 -29.02
N ALA A 94 -0.84 -6.80 -28.44
CA ALA A 94 0.05 -7.70 -29.19
C ALA A 94 -0.69 -8.88 -29.81
N ARG A 95 -1.55 -9.55 -29.02
CA ARG A 95 -2.26 -10.76 -29.47
C ARG A 95 -3.52 -10.47 -30.27
N PHE A 96 -4.28 -9.47 -29.90
CA PHE A 96 -5.63 -9.25 -30.43
C PHE A 96 -5.83 -7.92 -31.13
N GLY A 97 -4.81 -7.05 -31.13
CA GLY A 97 -4.88 -5.74 -31.77
C GLY A 97 -5.85 -4.78 -31.09
N LEU A 98 -6.08 -4.96 -29.78
CA LEU A 98 -6.86 -4.02 -29.00
C LEU A 98 -6.06 -2.74 -28.74
N ASP A 99 -6.60 -1.61 -29.18
CA ASP A 99 -6.03 -0.31 -28.85
C ASP A 99 -6.38 0.07 -27.42
N THR A 100 -5.47 -0.27 -26.50
CA THR A 100 -5.73 -0.24 -25.05
C THR A 100 -5.15 1.00 -24.39
N MET A 101 -5.89 1.59 -23.46
CA MET A 101 -5.44 2.61 -22.51
C MET A 101 -5.37 2.01 -21.10
N VAL A 102 -4.36 2.37 -20.32
CA VAL A 102 -4.27 2.02 -18.89
C VAL A 102 -4.51 3.28 -18.08
N ALA A 103 -5.38 3.20 -17.08
CA ALA A 103 -5.85 4.38 -16.36
C ALA A 103 -5.97 4.13 -14.84
N ASP A 104 -5.58 5.16 -14.06
CA ASP A 104 -5.84 5.22 -12.63
C ASP A 104 -7.31 5.56 -12.38
N LEU A 105 -7.97 4.85 -11.47
CA LEU A 105 -9.36 5.12 -11.12
C LEU A 105 -9.58 6.53 -10.57
N ASP A 106 -8.61 7.11 -9.87
CA ASP A 106 -8.73 8.48 -9.33
C ASP A 106 -8.61 9.59 -10.39
N GLU A 107 -8.19 9.27 -11.61
CA GLU A 107 -8.02 10.25 -12.68
C GLU A 107 -9.32 10.56 -13.44
N TYR A 108 -10.38 9.75 -13.29
CA TYR A 108 -11.59 9.83 -14.10
C TYR A 108 -12.88 9.86 -13.29
N ASP A 109 -13.93 10.37 -13.90
CA ASP A 109 -15.30 10.33 -13.39
C ASP A 109 -16.07 9.19 -14.06
N PHE A 110 -17.08 8.62 -13.39
CA PHE A 110 -17.71 7.37 -13.80
C PHE A 110 -19.19 7.49 -14.15
N GLU A 111 -19.73 8.69 -14.20
CA GLU A 111 -21.11 8.96 -14.63
C GLU A 111 -21.35 8.60 -16.11
N ASN A 112 -20.27 8.52 -16.88
CA ASN A 112 -20.29 8.17 -18.31
C ASN A 112 -20.00 6.68 -18.60
N LEU A 113 -20.06 5.79 -17.61
CA LEU A 113 -19.89 4.34 -17.81
C LEU A 113 -20.92 3.74 -18.80
N ASP A 114 -22.13 4.30 -18.85
CA ASP A 114 -23.20 3.88 -19.78
C ASP A 114 -23.03 4.44 -21.20
N GLU A 115 -22.06 5.33 -21.43
CA GLU A 115 -21.69 5.82 -22.75
C GLU A 115 -20.66 4.92 -23.48
N VAL A 116 -20.05 3.96 -22.77
CA VAL A 116 -19.06 3.05 -23.38
C VAL A 116 -19.71 2.25 -24.51
N PRO A 117 -19.21 2.33 -25.74
CA PRO A 117 -19.77 1.58 -26.84
C PRO A 117 -19.72 0.07 -26.62
N SER A 118 -20.75 -0.68 -27.02
CA SER A 118 -20.80 -2.14 -26.90
C SER A 118 -19.70 -2.90 -27.66
N SER A 119 -19.02 -2.22 -28.60
CA SER A 119 -17.83 -2.71 -29.29
C SER A 119 -16.53 -2.56 -28.46
N HIS A 120 -16.61 -1.93 -27.31
CA HIS A 120 -15.46 -1.68 -26.44
C HIS A 120 -15.49 -2.61 -25.21
N VAL A 121 -14.38 -2.69 -24.49
CA VAL A 121 -14.26 -3.45 -23.25
C VAL A 121 -13.57 -2.62 -22.16
N VAL A 122 -14.10 -2.72 -20.94
CA VAL A 122 -13.52 -2.12 -19.75
C VAL A 122 -12.98 -3.24 -18.87
N MET A 123 -11.72 -3.16 -18.47
CA MET A 123 -11.12 -4.14 -17.58
C MET A 123 -10.76 -3.47 -16.26
N PHE A 124 -10.91 -4.19 -15.15
CA PHE A 124 -10.57 -3.71 -13.82
C PHE A 124 -9.53 -4.62 -13.18
N VAL A 125 -8.44 -4.06 -12.71
CA VAL A 125 -7.41 -4.74 -11.92
C VAL A 125 -7.37 -4.11 -10.55
N LEU A 126 -7.94 -4.79 -9.54
CA LEU A 126 -8.32 -4.18 -8.27
C LEU A 126 -7.66 -4.87 -7.09
N ALA A 127 -6.83 -4.15 -6.35
CA ALA A 127 -6.28 -4.62 -5.10
C ALA A 127 -7.26 -4.39 -3.93
N THR A 128 -7.27 -5.33 -3.00
CA THR A 128 -8.00 -5.22 -1.73
C THR A 128 -7.03 -4.81 -0.65
N ALA A 129 -7.29 -3.70 0.01
CA ALA A 129 -6.48 -3.17 1.09
C ALA A 129 -7.07 -3.53 2.48
N GLY A 130 -6.23 -3.54 3.50
CA GLY A 130 -6.63 -3.69 4.90
C GLY A 130 -7.63 -4.82 5.17
N GLU A 131 -8.71 -4.52 5.83
CA GLU A 131 -9.82 -5.44 6.18
C GLU A 131 -10.89 -5.55 5.07
N GLY A 132 -10.47 -5.43 3.81
CA GLY A 132 -11.37 -5.54 2.67
C GLY A 132 -11.79 -4.19 2.08
N ASP A 133 -11.00 -3.16 2.36
CA ASP A 133 -11.22 -1.80 1.89
C ASP A 133 -10.72 -1.62 0.44
N PRO A 134 -11.24 -0.65 -0.31
CA PRO A 134 -10.63 -0.23 -1.56
C PRO A 134 -9.23 0.35 -1.33
N THR A 135 -8.43 0.42 -2.37
CA THR A 135 -7.22 1.25 -2.37
C THR A 135 -7.60 2.73 -2.45
N ASP A 136 -6.69 3.61 -1.99
CA ASP A 136 -6.97 5.06 -1.91
C ASP A 136 -7.48 5.63 -3.25
N ASN A 137 -6.92 5.15 -4.38
CA ASN A 137 -7.32 5.57 -5.73
C ASN A 137 -8.59 4.88 -6.28
N ALA A 138 -9.20 3.97 -5.54
CA ALA A 138 -10.41 3.26 -5.95
C ALA A 138 -11.61 3.57 -5.04
N GLU A 139 -11.43 4.40 -4.01
CA GLU A 139 -12.46 4.70 -3.01
C GLU A 139 -13.64 5.46 -3.63
N ASP A 140 -13.35 6.55 -4.35
CA ASP A 140 -14.39 7.38 -4.99
C ASP A 140 -15.17 6.59 -6.04
N PHE A 141 -14.50 5.73 -6.82
CA PHE A 141 -15.14 4.82 -7.78
C PHE A 141 -16.11 3.86 -7.10
N LEU A 142 -15.66 3.16 -6.05
CA LEU A 142 -16.52 2.21 -5.34
C LEU A 142 -17.70 2.92 -4.69
N GLN A 143 -17.48 4.08 -4.08
CA GLN A 143 -18.53 4.88 -3.48
C GLN A 143 -19.57 5.30 -4.52
N TYR A 144 -19.13 5.74 -5.70
CA TYR A 144 -20.03 6.15 -6.77
C TYR A 144 -20.94 5.01 -7.26
N ILE A 145 -20.36 3.87 -7.66
CA ILE A 145 -21.13 2.74 -8.21
C ILE A 145 -22.01 2.04 -7.16
N SER A 146 -21.69 2.20 -5.86
CA SER A 146 -22.44 1.60 -4.74
C SER A 146 -23.60 2.47 -4.25
N SER A 147 -23.75 3.69 -4.78
CA SER A 147 -24.82 4.59 -4.36
C SER A 147 -26.18 4.05 -4.78
N ASP A 148 -27.16 4.07 -3.86
CA ASP A 148 -28.55 3.73 -4.17
C ASP A 148 -29.18 4.69 -5.22
N ASP A 149 -28.66 5.92 -5.29
CA ASP A 149 -29.07 6.97 -6.22
C ASP A 149 -28.08 7.12 -7.39
N VAL A 150 -27.33 6.06 -7.76
CA VAL A 150 -26.38 6.14 -8.87
C VAL A 150 -27.09 6.57 -10.15
N ASN A 151 -26.56 7.58 -10.81
CA ASN A 151 -27.13 8.15 -12.02
C ASN A 151 -26.07 8.25 -13.10
N TYR A 152 -26.27 7.53 -14.19
CA TYR A 152 -25.41 7.58 -15.36
C TYR A 152 -25.96 8.53 -16.42
N THR A 153 -25.10 9.00 -17.29
CA THR A 153 -25.38 10.09 -18.26
C THR A 153 -26.56 9.75 -19.22
N LEU A 154 -26.59 8.54 -19.77
CA LEU A 154 -27.64 8.14 -20.73
C LEU A 154 -28.89 7.53 -20.05
N GLY A 155 -28.73 7.03 -18.83
CA GLY A 155 -29.83 6.47 -18.05
C GLY A 155 -30.50 5.25 -18.69
N HIS A 156 -29.73 4.31 -19.21
CA HIS A 156 -30.21 3.06 -19.79
C HIS A 156 -31.02 2.22 -18.79
N ASN A 157 -31.83 1.30 -19.31
CA ASN A 157 -32.54 0.31 -18.48
C ASN A 157 -32.40 -1.10 -19.08
N PRO A 158 -31.60 -2.02 -18.48
CA PRO A 158 -30.74 -1.80 -17.27
C PRO A 158 -29.66 -0.74 -17.48
N LEU A 159 -29.21 -0.12 -16.38
CA LEU A 159 -28.32 1.06 -16.39
C LEU A 159 -27.06 0.87 -17.22
N LEU A 160 -26.38 -0.27 -17.10
CA LEU A 160 -25.11 -0.57 -17.77
C LEU A 160 -25.24 -1.69 -18.82
N SER A 161 -26.41 -1.80 -19.49
CA SER A 161 -26.71 -2.89 -20.44
C SER A 161 -25.76 -2.95 -21.67
N ASN A 162 -25.07 -1.86 -21.98
CA ASN A 162 -24.08 -1.76 -23.04
C ASN A 162 -22.65 -2.08 -22.57
N LEU A 163 -22.39 -2.09 -21.26
CA LEU A 163 -21.05 -2.26 -20.70
C LEU A 163 -20.61 -3.72 -20.70
N ARG A 164 -19.49 -4.01 -21.37
CA ARG A 164 -18.78 -5.28 -21.26
C ARG A 164 -17.54 -5.08 -20.41
N PHE A 165 -17.33 -5.96 -19.40
CA PHE A 165 -16.18 -5.79 -18.52
C PHE A 165 -15.55 -7.11 -18.08
N ALA A 166 -14.28 -7.06 -17.68
CA ALA A 166 -13.56 -8.16 -17.02
C ALA A 166 -12.89 -7.66 -15.74
N THR A 167 -12.71 -8.51 -14.74
CA THR A 167 -12.14 -8.10 -13.46
C THR A 167 -11.13 -9.11 -12.94
N PHE A 168 -9.96 -8.62 -12.53
CA PHE A 168 -8.95 -9.37 -11.77
C PHE A 168 -8.71 -8.73 -10.41
N GLY A 169 -8.86 -9.50 -9.33
CA GLY A 169 -8.62 -9.08 -7.97
C GLY A 169 -7.24 -9.46 -7.47
N LEU A 170 -6.60 -8.56 -6.72
CA LEU A 170 -5.39 -8.83 -5.97
C LEU A 170 -5.73 -8.83 -4.48
N GLY A 171 -5.39 -9.92 -3.80
CA GLY A 171 -5.64 -10.07 -2.38
C GLY A 171 -4.74 -11.16 -1.79
N ASN A 172 -5.04 -11.55 -0.57
CA ASN A 172 -4.31 -12.59 0.12
C ASN A 172 -5.33 -13.45 0.88
N ARG A 173 -5.38 -14.76 0.58
CA ARG A 173 -6.38 -15.69 1.14
C ARG A 173 -6.26 -15.91 2.64
N THR A 174 -5.17 -15.47 3.26
CA THR A 174 -5.04 -15.54 4.72
C THR A 174 -5.90 -14.49 5.42
N TYR A 175 -6.37 -13.47 4.70
CA TYR A 175 -7.30 -12.46 5.20
C TYR A 175 -8.76 -12.86 5.00
N GLN A 176 -9.62 -12.37 5.89
CA GLN A 176 -11.05 -12.68 5.87
C GLN A 176 -11.74 -12.17 4.60
N HIS A 177 -11.31 -11.03 4.08
CA HIS A 177 -11.92 -10.34 2.95
C HIS A 177 -11.13 -10.51 1.64
N TYR A 178 -10.71 -11.75 1.37
CA TYR A 178 -9.94 -12.11 0.20
C TYR A 178 -10.61 -11.67 -1.12
N ASN A 179 -9.94 -10.78 -1.86
CA ASN A 179 -10.39 -10.19 -3.12
C ASN A 179 -11.79 -9.55 -3.05
N LYS A 180 -12.15 -8.96 -1.92
CA LYS A 180 -13.46 -8.36 -1.72
C LYS A 180 -13.73 -7.24 -2.73
N MET A 181 -12.76 -6.36 -2.97
CA MET A 181 -12.93 -5.22 -3.89
C MET A 181 -13.35 -5.68 -5.30
N ALA A 182 -12.62 -6.61 -5.89
CA ALA A 182 -12.93 -7.13 -7.23
C ALA A 182 -14.30 -7.84 -7.30
N LYS A 183 -14.63 -8.63 -6.27
CA LYS A 183 -15.91 -9.32 -6.16
C LYS A 183 -17.08 -8.35 -6.00
N GLU A 184 -16.90 -7.33 -5.18
CA GLU A 184 -17.94 -6.32 -4.92
C GLU A 184 -18.21 -5.47 -6.15
N VAL A 185 -17.16 -4.95 -6.81
CA VAL A 185 -17.28 -4.20 -8.06
C VAL A 185 -18.00 -5.06 -9.11
N SER A 186 -17.58 -6.31 -9.30
CA SER A 186 -18.21 -7.19 -10.28
C SER A 186 -19.68 -7.47 -9.96
N ARG A 187 -20.00 -7.67 -8.68
CA ARG A 187 -21.40 -7.87 -8.23
C ARG A 187 -22.25 -6.64 -8.53
N ILE A 188 -21.76 -5.44 -8.21
CA ILE A 188 -22.50 -4.18 -8.39
C ILE A 188 -22.73 -3.92 -9.88
N LEU A 189 -21.65 -3.92 -10.69
CA LEU A 189 -21.80 -3.67 -12.14
C LEU A 189 -22.73 -4.68 -12.82
N SER A 190 -22.61 -5.97 -12.46
CA SER A 190 -23.53 -6.99 -13.00
C SER A 190 -24.98 -6.78 -12.55
N SER A 191 -25.22 -6.34 -11.31
CA SER A 191 -26.57 -6.03 -10.84
C SER A 191 -27.20 -4.82 -11.56
N GLN A 192 -26.37 -3.93 -12.10
CA GLN A 192 -26.76 -2.78 -12.91
C GLN A 192 -26.90 -3.13 -14.40
N GLY A 193 -26.68 -4.38 -14.78
CA GLY A 193 -26.90 -4.89 -16.14
C GLY A 193 -25.65 -5.04 -16.99
N ALA A 194 -24.45 -4.74 -16.46
CA ALA A 194 -23.21 -4.92 -17.19
C ALA A 194 -22.87 -6.41 -17.41
N HIS A 195 -22.27 -6.71 -18.57
CA HIS A 195 -21.87 -8.06 -18.95
C HIS A 195 -20.44 -8.39 -18.52
N LEU A 196 -20.28 -9.35 -17.58
CA LEU A 196 -19.00 -9.84 -17.15
C LEU A 196 -18.44 -10.87 -18.14
N VAL A 197 -17.25 -10.59 -18.68
CA VAL A 197 -16.49 -11.51 -19.55
C VAL A 197 -15.70 -12.51 -18.71
N GLY A 198 -16.07 -13.78 -18.83
CA GLY A 198 -15.44 -14.86 -18.06
C GLY A 198 -15.80 -14.82 -16.57
N GLU A 199 -14.85 -15.23 -15.73
CA GLU A 199 -15.00 -15.26 -14.28
C GLU A 199 -14.18 -14.15 -13.63
N VAL A 200 -14.57 -13.74 -12.41
CA VAL A 200 -13.75 -12.81 -11.61
C VAL A 200 -12.44 -13.49 -11.22
N GLY A 201 -11.33 -12.90 -11.64
CA GLY A 201 -10.00 -13.38 -11.28
C GLY A 201 -9.70 -13.17 -9.79
N ASN A 202 -9.01 -14.14 -9.18
CA ASN A 202 -8.72 -14.12 -7.76
C ASN A 202 -7.23 -14.40 -7.52
N GLY A 203 -6.40 -13.39 -7.58
CA GLY A 203 -4.97 -13.45 -7.28
C GLY A 203 -4.71 -13.57 -5.77
N ASP A 204 -3.74 -14.39 -5.39
CA ASP A 204 -3.40 -14.69 -4.00
C ASP A 204 -1.92 -14.43 -3.70
N ASP A 205 -1.65 -13.42 -2.91
CA ASP A 205 -0.29 -13.04 -2.49
C ASP A 205 0.33 -14.06 -1.51
N ALA A 206 -0.48 -14.81 -0.76
CA ALA A 206 0.01 -15.91 0.08
C ALA A 206 0.44 -17.16 -0.74
N GLY A 207 0.08 -17.19 -2.02
CA GLY A 207 0.42 -18.24 -2.97
C GLY A 207 1.38 -17.74 -4.04
N CYS A 208 0.88 -17.70 -5.26
CA CYS A 208 1.60 -17.13 -6.40
C CYS A 208 0.64 -16.31 -7.26
N MET A 209 0.57 -15.03 -6.96
CA MET A 209 -0.27 -14.04 -7.64
C MET A 209 -0.11 -14.10 -9.17
N GLU A 210 1.12 -14.22 -9.65
CA GLU A 210 1.41 -14.29 -11.07
C GLU A 210 0.76 -15.51 -11.74
N GLU A 211 0.85 -16.68 -11.13
CA GLU A 211 0.26 -17.89 -11.67
C GLU A 211 -1.26 -17.87 -11.64
N ASP A 212 -1.86 -17.20 -10.65
CA ASP A 212 -3.30 -17.00 -10.59
C ASP A 212 -3.75 -16.05 -11.71
N PHE A 213 -2.98 -14.98 -11.96
CA PHE A 213 -3.22 -14.07 -13.07
C PHE A 213 -3.11 -14.78 -14.43
N MET A 214 -2.05 -15.56 -14.66
CA MET A 214 -1.86 -16.30 -15.91
C MET A 214 -2.96 -17.33 -16.14
N ARG A 215 -3.45 -17.99 -15.07
CA ARG A 215 -4.54 -18.96 -15.14
C ARG A 215 -5.88 -18.30 -15.47
N TRP A 216 -6.12 -17.11 -14.93
CA TRP A 216 -7.35 -16.37 -15.15
C TRP A 216 -7.41 -15.72 -16.53
N LYS A 217 -6.30 -15.16 -17.02
CA LYS A 217 -6.32 -14.34 -18.24
C LYS A 217 -6.58 -15.14 -19.51
N GLU A 218 -6.09 -16.39 -19.63
CA GLU A 218 -6.28 -17.16 -20.86
C GLU A 218 -7.76 -17.49 -21.14
N PRO A 219 -8.55 -18.08 -20.19
CA PRO A 219 -9.99 -18.26 -20.40
C PRO A 219 -10.75 -16.94 -20.62
N MET A 220 -10.33 -15.85 -19.96
CA MET A 220 -10.90 -14.53 -20.18
C MET A 220 -10.67 -14.05 -21.60
N TRP A 221 -9.43 -14.18 -22.13
CA TRP A 221 -9.11 -13.82 -23.52
C TRP A 221 -9.89 -14.68 -24.52
N GLU A 222 -9.97 -16.01 -24.33
CA GLU A 222 -10.76 -16.90 -25.18
C GLU A 222 -12.23 -16.45 -25.24
N LYS A 223 -12.80 -16.12 -24.10
CA LYS A 223 -14.18 -15.64 -24.01
C LYS A 223 -14.36 -14.29 -24.74
N LEU A 224 -13.48 -13.33 -24.46
CA LEU A 224 -13.51 -12.00 -25.06
C LEU A 224 -13.35 -12.05 -26.58
N THR A 225 -12.40 -12.85 -27.07
CA THR A 225 -12.19 -13.01 -28.54
C THR A 225 -13.39 -13.61 -29.21
N SER A 226 -14.05 -14.59 -28.59
CA SER A 226 -15.30 -15.17 -29.12
C SER A 226 -16.43 -14.15 -29.18
N GLU A 227 -16.59 -13.32 -28.12
CA GLU A 227 -17.68 -12.35 -28.03
C GLU A 227 -17.49 -11.12 -28.91
N MET A 228 -16.24 -10.68 -29.10
CA MET A 228 -15.90 -9.50 -29.91
C MET A 228 -15.44 -9.86 -31.32
N ALA A 229 -15.44 -11.14 -31.71
CA ALA A 229 -14.94 -11.63 -33.00
C ALA A 229 -13.50 -11.16 -33.30
N LEU A 230 -12.64 -11.13 -32.27
CA LEU A 230 -11.24 -10.74 -32.43
C LEU A 230 -10.45 -11.88 -33.04
N THR A 231 -9.45 -11.55 -33.85
CA THR A 231 -8.53 -12.53 -34.44
C THR A 231 -7.21 -12.48 -33.71
N GLU A 232 -6.75 -13.64 -33.21
CA GLU A 232 -5.44 -13.73 -32.60
C GLU A 232 -4.35 -13.58 -33.66
N ARG A 233 -3.40 -12.68 -33.40
CA ARG A 233 -2.26 -12.40 -34.28
C ARG A 233 -1.09 -13.29 -33.90
N GLU A 234 -0.26 -13.65 -34.87
CA GLU A 234 1.05 -14.20 -34.54
C GLU A 234 1.83 -13.20 -33.72
N THR A 235 2.26 -13.62 -32.51
CA THR A 235 2.93 -12.74 -31.56
C THR A 235 4.27 -12.30 -32.15
N LEU A 236 4.34 -11.06 -32.56
CA LEU A 236 5.59 -10.43 -32.99
C LEU A 236 6.51 -10.23 -31.78
N LEU A 237 7.81 -10.09 -32.07
CA LEU A 237 8.80 -9.60 -31.12
C LEU A 237 8.26 -8.38 -30.34
N TYR A 238 8.74 -8.22 -29.09
CA TYR A 238 8.42 -7.08 -28.24
C TYR A 238 8.28 -5.76 -29.01
N ASP A 239 7.09 -5.16 -28.93
CA ASP A 239 6.79 -3.83 -29.49
C ASP A 239 6.89 -2.78 -28.37
N PRO A 240 7.89 -1.89 -28.40
CA PRO A 240 8.13 -0.95 -27.33
C PRO A 240 7.09 0.18 -27.30
N VAL A 241 6.54 0.42 -26.11
CA VAL A 241 5.69 1.59 -25.82
C VAL A 241 6.54 2.84 -25.61
N PHE A 242 7.79 2.69 -25.20
CA PHE A 242 8.72 3.80 -24.96
C PHE A 242 9.95 3.71 -25.86
N ASN A 243 10.26 4.83 -26.51
CA ASN A 243 11.53 5.04 -27.20
C ASN A 243 12.53 5.67 -26.23
N ILE A 244 13.78 5.21 -26.28
CA ILE A 244 14.89 5.74 -25.50
C ILE A 244 15.92 6.32 -26.46
N THR A 245 16.23 7.60 -26.28
CA THR A 245 17.21 8.32 -27.10
C THR A 245 18.32 8.87 -26.21
N SER A 246 19.57 8.75 -26.66
CA SER A 246 20.74 9.32 -25.97
C SER A 246 20.88 10.80 -26.32
N ASP A 247 21.18 11.63 -25.33
CA ASP A 247 21.47 13.05 -25.47
C ASP A 247 22.93 13.35 -25.12
N ASN A 248 23.79 13.25 -26.11
CA ASN A 248 25.22 13.48 -25.95
C ASN A 248 25.58 14.96 -25.72
N SER A 249 24.64 15.88 -25.84
CA SER A 249 24.86 17.31 -25.58
C SER A 249 24.84 17.65 -24.09
N LYS A 250 24.32 16.75 -23.25
CA LYS A 250 24.15 16.91 -21.81
C LYS A 250 25.01 15.91 -21.03
N ASN A 251 25.31 16.26 -19.80
CA ASN A 251 25.91 15.36 -18.84
C ASN A 251 25.01 15.23 -17.60
N LYS A 252 25.30 14.25 -16.75
CA LYS A 252 24.52 14.00 -15.53
C LYS A 252 24.44 15.20 -14.57
N ASP A 253 25.38 16.14 -14.64
CA ASP A 253 25.46 17.31 -13.75
C ASP A 253 24.67 18.51 -14.29
N SER A 254 24.13 18.41 -15.51
CA SER A 254 23.27 19.44 -16.12
C SER A 254 22.04 19.69 -15.24
N SER A 255 21.62 20.95 -15.11
CA SER A 255 20.58 21.38 -14.16
C SER A 255 19.18 20.88 -14.51
N ASP A 256 18.96 20.40 -15.70
CA ASP A 256 17.69 19.85 -16.20
C ASP A 256 17.66 18.32 -16.30
N VAL A 257 18.77 17.63 -15.95
CA VAL A 257 18.85 16.17 -15.94
C VAL A 257 18.51 15.64 -14.57
N PHE A 258 17.52 14.74 -14.50
CA PHE A 258 17.14 14.08 -13.25
C PHE A 258 18.14 12.97 -12.89
N VAL A 259 18.67 13.01 -11.67
CA VAL A 259 19.60 12.00 -11.14
C VAL A 259 19.05 11.32 -9.87
N GLY A 260 17.72 11.28 -9.72
CA GLY A 260 17.00 10.67 -8.61
C GLY A 260 16.11 11.64 -7.84
N GLU A 261 16.03 12.89 -8.26
CA GLU A 261 15.05 13.85 -7.73
C GLU A 261 13.63 13.37 -8.07
N LEU A 262 12.71 13.54 -7.13
CA LEU A 262 11.35 13.02 -7.24
C LEU A 262 10.50 13.78 -8.27
N ASN A 263 10.79 15.08 -8.43
CA ASN A 263 10.09 15.96 -9.39
C ASN A 263 10.93 17.23 -9.68
N LYS A 264 10.41 18.09 -10.57
CA LYS A 264 11.08 19.35 -10.97
C LYS A 264 11.35 20.30 -9.80
N GLY A 265 10.48 20.34 -8.79
CA GLY A 265 10.66 21.15 -7.60
C GLY A 265 11.94 20.77 -6.85
N TYR A 266 12.17 19.47 -6.65
CA TYR A 266 13.39 18.98 -6.00
C TYR A 266 14.63 19.21 -6.87
N LEU A 267 14.51 19.04 -8.20
CA LEU A 267 15.61 19.32 -9.13
C LEU A 267 16.13 20.75 -9.02
N HIS A 268 15.23 21.70 -8.80
CA HIS A 268 15.56 23.12 -8.64
C HIS A 268 15.73 23.57 -7.18
N GLY A 269 15.70 22.65 -6.22
CA GLY A 269 15.81 22.96 -4.79
C GLY A 269 14.61 23.73 -4.21
N ILE A 270 13.45 23.69 -4.88
CA ILE A 270 12.24 24.44 -4.53
C ILE A 270 11.09 23.47 -4.20
N ALA A 271 11.37 22.43 -3.44
CA ALA A 271 10.31 21.53 -3.00
C ALA A 271 9.34 22.27 -2.07
N LYS A 272 8.07 22.39 -2.48
CA LYS A 272 7.00 23.01 -1.72
C LYS A 272 5.86 22.02 -1.50
N GLY A 273 5.22 22.10 -0.33
CA GLY A 273 3.97 21.39 -0.08
C GLY A 273 2.81 21.87 -0.98
N PRO A 274 1.67 21.21 -0.94
CA PRO A 274 1.40 20.12 -0.01
C PRO A 274 2.18 18.84 -0.32
N PHE A 275 2.63 18.13 0.74
CA PHE A 275 3.34 16.87 0.61
C PHE A 275 2.36 15.70 0.71
N HIS A 276 2.50 14.72 -0.20
CA HIS A 276 1.63 13.55 -0.33
C HIS A 276 2.34 12.44 -1.14
N SER A 277 1.64 11.39 -1.54
CA SER A 277 2.22 10.23 -2.24
C SER A 277 2.94 10.55 -3.55
N THR A 278 2.49 11.53 -4.32
CA THR A 278 3.15 11.95 -5.57
C THR A 278 4.14 13.11 -5.39
N ASN A 279 4.14 13.73 -4.19
CA ASN A 279 5.08 14.79 -3.81
C ASN A 279 5.57 14.54 -2.37
N PRO A 280 6.39 13.50 -2.11
CA PRO A 280 6.83 13.16 -0.76
C PRO A 280 7.78 14.21 -0.19
N TYR A 281 7.80 14.33 1.13
CA TYR A 281 8.66 15.24 1.86
C TYR A 281 10.03 14.61 2.14
N LEU A 282 11.11 15.34 1.92
CA LEU A 282 12.45 14.94 2.35
C LEU A 282 12.62 15.19 3.86
N SER A 283 12.19 14.22 4.65
CA SER A 283 12.19 14.33 6.10
C SER A 283 13.59 14.09 6.68
N PRO A 284 14.11 15.00 7.53
CA PRO A 284 15.28 14.73 8.34
C PRO A 284 15.05 13.57 9.31
N ILE A 285 16.09 12.74 9.50
CA ILE A 285 16.12 11.73 10.55
C ILE A 285 16.57 12.41 11.84
N ALA A 286 15.63 12.61 12.76
CA ALA A 286 15.89 13.27 14.05
C ALA A 286 16.65 12.36 15.02
N HIS A 287 16.32 11.06 15.04
CA HIS A 287 16.94 10.06 15.87
C HIS A 287 16.82 8.67 15.27
N ALA A 288 17.86 7.84 15.45
CA ALA A 288 17.80 6.43 15.11
C ALA A 288 18.60 5.59 16.11
N LYS A 289 18.12 4.39 16.42
CA LYS A 289 18.82 3.44 17.30
C LYS A 289 18.47 1.99 16.98
N GLU A 290 19.43 1.11 17.18
CA GLU A 290 19.21 -0.34 17.19
C GLU A 290 18.45 -0.75 18.46
N LEU A 291 17.43 -1.59 18.30
CA LEU A 291 16.59 -2.07 19.39
C LEU A 291 16.96 -3.49 19.84
N PHE A 292 17.44 -4.34 18.93
CA PHE A 292 17.83 -5.70 19.27
C PHE A 292 19.26 -5.73 19.79
N LYS A 293 19.52 -6.62 20.73
CA LYS A 293 20.84 -6.83 21.35
C LYS A 293 21.57 -8.07 20.83
N GLY A 294 20.86 -8.94 20.07
CA GLY A 294 21.43 -10.14 19.46
C GLY A 294 22.17 -9.86 18.16
N PRO A 295 23.15 -10.71 17.75
CA PRO A 295 23.98 -10.47 16.58
C PRO A 295 23.34 -10.91 15.26
N ASP A 296 22.28 -11.70 15.28
CA ASP A 296 21.72 -12.40 14.12
C ASP A 296 20.58 -11.66 13.43
N ARG A 297 20.03 -10.64 14.09
CA ARG A 297 18.91 -9.82 13.59
C ARG A 297 19.05 -8.38 14.03
N ASN A 298 18.47 -7.48 13.23
CA ASN A 298 18.38 -6.06 13.55
C ASN A 298 16.91 -5.61 13.60
N CYS A 299 16.64 -4.68 14.51
CA CYS A 299 15.38 -3.96 14.60
C CYS A 299 15.67 -2.51 14.97
N ILE A 300 15.31 -1.58 14.14
CA ILE A 300 15.62 -0.17 14.33
C ILE A 300 14.40 0.62 14.77
N HIS A 301 14.63 1.55 15.69
CA HIS A 301 13.74 2.68 15.94
C HIS A 301 14.29 3.88 15.19
N MET A 302 13.43 4.57 14.43
CA MET A 302 13.81 5.77 13.69
C MET A 302 12.73 6.84 13.81
N GLU A 303 13.16 8.09 14.02
CA GLU A 303 12.29 9.25 14.12
C GLU A 303 12.51 10.19 12.94
N PHE A 304 11.41 10.55 12.28
CA PHE A 304 11.35 11.48 11.16
C PHE A 304 10.79 12.82 11.63
N ASP A 305 11.45 13.91 11.25
CA ASP A 305 11.01 15.26 11.56
C ASP A 305 10.07 15.76 10.44
N ILE A 306 8.84 16.09 10.81
CA ILE A 306 7.82 16.64 9.91
C ILE A 306 7.37 18.04 10.34
N GLU A 307 8.08 18.66 11.29
CA GLU A 307 7.75 19.99 11.80
C GLU A 307 7.81 21.05 10.69
N GLY A 308 6.88 21.98 10.70
CA GLY A 308 6.80 23.05 9.70
C GLY A 308 6.25 22.62 8.33
N THR A 309 5.78 21.38 8.18
CA THR A 309 5.13 20.88 6.97
C THR A 309 3.61 20.84 7.09
N ASN A 310 2.90 20.52 5.99
CA ASN A 310 1.47 20.20 6.03
C ASN A 310 1.18 18.79 6.54
N LEU A 311 2.22 17.94 6.68
CA LEU A 311 2.04 16.58 7.12
C LEU A 311 1.54 16.53 8.56
N LYS A 312 0.41 15.87 8.74
CA LYS A 312 -0.20 15.58 10.03
C LYS A 312 -0.48 14.09 10.10
N TYR A 313 -0.37 13.52 11.26
CA TYR A 313 -0.74 12.14 11.49
C TYR A 313 -1.60 12.00 12.73
N GLU A 314 -2.37 10.94 12.76
CA GLU A 314 -3.06 10.47 13.95
C GLU A 314 -2.44 9.14 14.39
N THR A 315 -2.46 8.88 15.68
CA THR A 315 -1.91 7.63 16.22
C THR A 315 -2.66 6.43 15.63
N GLY A 316 -1.92 5.52 14.99
CA GLY A 316 -2.45 4.40 14.19
C GLY A 316 -2.30 4.56 12.68
N ASP A 317 -1.89 5.74 12.20
CA ASP A 317 -1.52 5.96 10.80
C ASP A 317 -0.23 5.23 10.41
N HIS A 318 0.06 5.27 9.11
CA HIS A 318 1.29 4.76 8.53
C HIS A 318 2.15 5.89 7.97
N ILE A 319 3.46 5.70 8.01
CA ILE A 319 4.40 6.50 7.24
C ILE A 319 4.93 5.68 6.07
N ALA A 320 4.88 6.24 4.89
CA ALA A 320 5.48 5.70 3.69
C ALA A 320 6.92 6.19 3.56
N VAL A 321 7.85 5.28 3.37
CA VAL A 321 9.29 5.55 3.22
C VAL A 321 9.72 5.11 1.83
N TRP A 322 10.29 6.02 1.05
CA TRP A 322 10.83 5.74 -0.28
C TRP A 322 12.27 5.25 -0.17
N PRO A 323 12.53 3.98 -0.52
CA PRO A 323 13.88 3.43 -0.48
C PRO A 323 14.64 3.76 -1.75
N ILE A 324 15.94 3.39 -1.75
CA ILE A 324 16.78 3.31 -2.94
C ILE A 324 17.27 1.87 -3.10
N ASN A 325 17.60 1.46 -4.32
CA ASN A 325 18.19 0.15 -4.55
C ASN A 325 19.67 0.09 -4.10
N PRO A 326 20.13 -1.05 -3.59
CA PRO A 326 21.53 -1.24 -3.18
C PRO A 326 22.51 -1.06 -4.34
N ASP A 327 23.69 -0.53 -4.07
CA ASP A 327 24.75 -0.34 -5.07
C ASP A 327 25.11 -1.64 -5.79
N THR A 328 25.23 -2.74 -5.04
CA THR A 328 25.55 -4.07 -5.58
C THR A 328 24.52 -4.59 -6.58
N GLU A 329 23.24 -4.32 -6.34
CA GLU A 329 22.16 -4.75 -7.24
C GLU A 329 22.08 -3.84 -8.48
N VAL A 330 22.32 -2.53 -8.32
CA VAL A 330 22.41 -1.59 -9.46
C VAL A 330 23.60 -1.97 -10.34
N ASP A 331 24.76 -2.25 -9.76
CA ASP A 331 25.95 -2.68 -10.49
C ASP A 331 25.71 -4.00 -11.22
N ALA A 332 25.08 -4.97 -10.55
CA ALA A 332 24.73 -6.26 -11.13
C ALA A 332 23.78 -6.14 -12.31
N PHE A 333 22.76 -5.28 -12.18
CA PHE A 333 21.77 -5.03 -13.23
C PHE A 333 22.40 -4.35 -14.46
N LEU A 334 23.18 -3.31 -14.26
CA LEU A 334 23.84 -2.61 -15.36
C LEU A 334 24.92 -3.46 -16.04
N ASP A 335 25.64 -4.30 -15.27
CA ASP A 335 26.67 -5.17 -15.83
C ASP A 335 26.08 -6.26 -16.71
N VAL A 336 25.03 -6.94 -16.25
CA VAL A 336 24.40 -8.01 -17.05
C VAL A 336 23.83 -7.50 -18.37
N LEU A 337 23.45 -6.22 -18.44
CA LEU A 337 22.97 -5.56 -19.64
C LEU A 337 24.11 -4.94 -20.49
N GLY A 338 25.35 -4.99 -20.03
CA GLY A 338 26.49 -4.35 -20.71
C GLY A 338 26.46 -2.82 -20.64
N LEU A 339 25.74 -2.24 -19.69
CA LEU A 339 25.53 -0.79 -19.56
C LEU A 339 26.50 -0.11 -18.55
N THR A 340 27.42 -0.84 -17.94
CA THR A 340 28.33 -0.30 -16.91
C THR A 340 29.09 0.93 -17.40
N ALA A 341 29.61 0.91 -18.63
CA ALA A 341 30.35 2.04 -19.20
C ALA A 341 29.45 3.23 -19.56
N LYS A 342 28.15 2.96 -19.78
CA LYS A 342 27.13 3.95 -20.18
C LYS A 342 26.26 4.40 -19.02
N ARG A 343 26.54 3.97 -17.79
CA ARG A 343 25.67 4.17 -16.62
C ARG A 343 25.23 5.62 -16.41
N HIS A 344 26.08 6.59 -16.74
CA HIS A 344 25.83 8.02 -16.61
C HIS A 344 25.53 8.73 -17.94
N GLU A 345 25.33 7.97 -19.03
CA GLU A 345 24.85 8.52 -20.29
C GLU A 345 23.44 9.11 -20.09
N VAL A 346 23.26 10.34 -20.58
CA VAL A 346 21.96 11.02 -20.48
C VAL A 346 21.03 10.49 -21.54
N ILE A 347 19.85 10.06 -21.12
CA ILE A 347 18.83 9.50 -21.98
C ILE A 347 17.50 10.21 -21.76
N SER A 348 16.71 10.28 -22.80
CA SER A 348 15.33 10.75 -22.77
C SER A 348 14.38 9.65 -23.19
N LEU A 349 13.27 9.54 -22.47
CA LEU A 349 12.17 8.62 -22.79
C LEU A 349 11.03 9.39 -23.42
N SER A 350 10.49 8.85 -24.50
CA SER A 350 9.27 9.35 -25.14
C SER A 350 8.30 8.20 -25.39
N SER A 351 7.01 8.44 -25.24
CA SER A 351 6.00 7.44 -25.53
C SER A 351 5.73 7.34 -27.04
N THR A 352 5.55 6.13 -27.55
CA THR A 352 5.02 5.85 -28.89
C THR A 352 3.50 5.84 -28.90
N ASP A 353 2.86 5.70 -27.74
CA ASP A 353 1.42 5.71 -27.51
C ASP A 353 1.01 6.99 -26.76
N PRO A 354 0.20 7.88 -27.36
CA PRO A 354 -0.22 9.12 -26.70
C PRO A 354 -0.97 8.93 -25.38
N SER A 355 -1.56 7.75 -25.15
CA SER A 355 -2.24 7.43 -23.89
C SER A 355 -1.28 7.01 -22.78
N ALA A 356 -0.06 6.60 -23.10
CA ALA A 356 0.91 6.10 -22.13
C ALA A 356 1.78 7.24 -21.59
N LYS A 357 1.64 7.54 -20.31
CA LYS A 357 2.50 8.51 -19.61
C LYS A 357 3.89 7.93 -19.39
N VAL A 358 4.94 8.71 -19.67
CA VAL A 358 6.31 8.31 -19.34
C VAL A 358 6.43 8.19 -17.81
N PRO A 359 6.77 6.99 -17.27
CA PRO A 359 6.66 6.73 -15.84
C PRO A 359 7.82 7.31 -15.01
N ILE A 360 8.84 7.83 -15.66
CA ILE A 360 10.12 8.24 -15.05
C ILE A 360 10.42 9.68 -15.48
N PRO A 361 10.89 10.57 -14.58
CA PRO A 361 11.35 11.89 -14.96
C PRO A 361 12.47 11.82 -16.00
N THR A 362 12.42 12.68 -17.02
CA THR A 362 13.35 12.68 -18.15
C THR A 362 13.71 14.12 -18.55
N PRO A 363 14.93 14.43 -19.04
CA PRO A 363 16.05 13.50 -19.26
C PRO A 363 16.67 12.96 -17.96
N THR A 364 17.28 11.77 -18.02
CA THR A 364 17.84 11.07 -16.86
C THR A 364 19.01 10.15 -17.28
N THR A 365 19.47 9.23 -16.42
CA THR A 365 20.55 8.28 -16.73
C THR A 365 20.13 6.84 -16.44
N TYR A 366 20.85 5.86 -17.02
CA TYR A 366 20.63 4.43 -16.73
C TYR A 366 20.82 4.11 -15.24
N ASP A 367 21.88 4.66 -14.61
CA ASP A 367 22.12 4.51 -13.18
C ASP A 367 20.94 5.01 -12.34
N THR A 368 20.43 6.18 -12.68
CA THR A 368 19.31 6.81 -11.99
C THR A 368 18.06 5.96 -12.05
N ILE A 369 17.74 5.44 -13.24
CA ILE A 369 16.57 4.58 -13.43
C ILE A 369 16.69 3.30 -12.59
N ALA A 370 17.85 2.65 -12.64
CA ALA A 370 18.10 1.44 -11.87
C ALA A 370 18.13 1.68 -10.35
N ARG A 371 18.62 2.82 -9.90
CA ARG A 371 18.80 3.12 -8.47
C ARG A 371 17.54 3.60 -7.79
N TYR A 372 16.75 4.46 -8.45
CA TYR A 372 15.66 5.20 -7.80
C TYR A 372 14.26 4.88 -8.33
N TYR A 373 14.14 4.31 -9.54
CA TYR A 373 12.83 4.23 -10.18
C TYR A 373 12.32 2.81 -10.46
N LEU A 374 13.19 1.83 -10.71
CA LEU A 374 12.76 0.45 -10.98
C LEU A 374 12.97 -0.45 -9.76
N GLU A 375 12.02 -1.33 -9.49
CA GLU A 375 12.07 -2.35 -8.44
C GLU A 375 12.95 -3.55 -8.90
N ILE A 376 14.24 -3.28 -9.22
CA ILE A 376 15.16 -4.29 -9.77
C ILE A 376 15.49 -5.44 -8.82
N CYS A 377 15.22 -5.27 -7.52
CA CYS A 377 15.45 -6.27 -6.48
C CYS A 377 14.27 -7.25 -6.32
N ALA A 378 13.12 -6.96 -6.91
CA ALA A 378 11.97 -7.86 -6.86
C ALA A 378 12.26 -9.18 -7.57
N PRO A 379 11.67 -10.32 -7.13
CA PRO A 379 11.74 -11.57 -7.86
C PRO A 379 11.24 -11.38 -9.30
N VAL A 380 12.00 -11.93 -10.27
CA VAL A 380 11.62 -11.83 -11.68
C VAL A 380 10.39 -12.68 -11.97
N SER A 381 9.47 -12.15 -12.78
CA SER A 381 8.29 -12.89 -13.22
C SER A 381 8.62 -13.89 -14.34
N ARG A 382 7.87 -15.02 -14.38
CA ARG A 382 8.04 -16.05 -15.40
C ARG A 382 7.75 -15.53 -16.81
N GLU A 383 6.71 -14.75 -16.94
CA GLU A 383 6.29 -14.13 -18.19
C GLU A 383 7.34 -13.14 -18.72
N PHE A 384 7.86 -12.26 -17.85
CA PHE A 384 8.90 -11.32 -18.24
C PHE A 384 10.18 -12.04 -18.69
N LEU A 385 10.61 -13.06 -17.94
CA LEU A 385 11.78 -13.84 -18.34
C LEU A 385 11.55 -14.54 -19.69
N ALA A 386 10.38 -15.14 -19.92
CA ALA A 386 10.03 -15.77 -21.20
C ALA A 386 10.06 -14.78 -22.37
N MET A 387 9.59 -13.54 -22.18
CA MET A 387 9.62 -12.49 -23.19
C MET A 387 11.06 -12.14 -23.62
N LEU A 388 12.04 -12.37 -22.76
CA LEU A 388 13.46 -12.09 -23.08
C LEU A 388 14.15 -13.21 -23.88
N ALA A 389 13.52 -14.36 -24.12
CA ALA A 389 14.11 -15.47 -24.85
C ALA A 389 14.70 -15.10 -26.25
N PRO A 390 14.06 -14.24 -27.07
CA PRO A 390 14.62 -13.82 -28.36
C PRO A 390 15.93 -13.03 -28.27
N TYR A 391 16.21 -12.44 -27.10
CA TYR A 391 17.42 -11.61 -26.84
C TYR A 391 18.54 -12.40 -26.18
N SER A 392 18.40 -13.71 -26.06
CA SER A 392 19.41 -14.58 -25.43
C SER A 392 20.75 -14.48 -26.13
N PRO A 393 21.87 -14.47 -25.39
CA PRO A 393 23.21 -14.32 -25.97
C PRO A 393 23.63 -15.51 -26.82
N ASP A 394 23.06 -16.69 -26.60
CA ASP A 394 23.29 -17.91 -27.37
C ASP A 394 22.06 -18.84 -27.36
N GLU A 395 22.06 -19.84 -28.25
CA GLU A 395 20.92 -20.75 -28.44
C GLU A 395 20.67 -21.65 -27.21
N SER A 396 21.73 -22.04 -26.47
CA SER A 396 21.57 -22.81 -25.23
C SER A 396 20.82 -22.02 -24.16
N THR A 397 21.16 -20.75 -23.99
CA THR A 397 20.48 -19.82 -23.08
C THR A 397 19.03 -19.60 -23.52
N LYS A 398 18.78 -19.46 -24.82
CA LYS A 398 17.42 -19.31 -25.37
C LYS A 398 16.54 -20.53 -25.07
N GLN A 399 17.07 -21.73 -25.22
CA GLN A 399 16.36 -22.96 -24.89
C GLN A 399 16.04 -23.04 -23.40
N GLU A 400 17.00 -22.67 -22.53
CA GLU A 400 16.81 -22.66 -21.07
C GLU A 400 15.74 -21.66 -20.65
N VAL A 401 15.79 -20.42 -21.17
CA VAL A 401 14.78 -19.39 -20.90
C VAL A 401 13.40 -19.80 -21.42
N THR A 402 13.35 -20.41 -22.62
CA THR A 402 12.11 -20.93 -23.19
C THR A 402 11.51 -22.04 -22.30
N ARG A 403 12.36 -22.92 -21.77
CA ARG A 403 11.95 -23.96 -20.82
C ARG A 403 11.40 -23.38 -19.53
N LEU A 404 12.11 -22.41 -18.94
CA LEU A 404 11.64 -21.67 -17.74
C LEU A 404 10.29 -21.00 -17.97
N GLY A 405 10.07 -20.41 -19.14
CA GLY A 405 8.81 -19.79 -19.52
C GLY A 405 7.64 -20.78 -19.65
N LYS A 406 7.90 -21.99 -20.15
CA LYS A 406 6.88 -23.02 -20.40
C LYS A 406 6.57 -23.88 -19.18
N ASP A 407 7.57 -24.25 -18.39
CA ASP A 407 7.44 -25.18 -17.26
C ASP A 407 7.42 -24.44 -15.92
N ARG A 408 6.21 -24.33 -15.34
CA ARG A 408 5.98 -23.67 -14.05
C ARG A 408 6.80 -24.30 -12.92
N ASN A 409 6.86 -25.63 -12.85
CA ASN A 409 7.56 -26.31 -11.76
C ASN A 409 9.06 -26.11 -11.88
N TYR A 410 9.57 -26.15 -13.12
CA TYR A 410 10.97 -25.86 -13.40
C TYR A 410 11.34 -24.42 -13.03
N PHE A 411 10.51 -23.44 -13.41
CA PHE A 411 10.69 -22.03 -13.02
C PHE A 411 10.66 -21.86 -11.50
N SER A 412 9.69 -22.49 -10.83
CA SER A 412 9.60 -22.41 -9.37
C SER A 412 10.88 -22.89 -8.68
N GLN A 413 11.42 -24.05 -9.10
CA GLN A 413 12.63 -24.64 -8.50
C GLN A 413 13.90 -23.82 -8.78
N HIS A 414 14.04 -23.27 -9.99
CA HIS A 414 15.27 -22.63 -10.44
C HIS A 414 15.31 -21.12 -10.23
N VAL A 415 14.15 -20.47 -10.11
CA VAL A 415 14.03 -19.01 -10.02
C VAL A 415 13.28 -18.59 -8.74
N SER A 416 11.98 -18.98 -8.60
CA SER A 416 11.13 -18.43 -7.53
C SER A 416 11.59 -18.82 -6.13
N LEU A 417 11.82 -20.12 -5.86
CA LEU A 417 12.29 -20.62 -4.56
C LEU A 417 13.69 -20.10 -4.19
N ARG A 418 14.45 -19.64 -5.18
CA ARG A 418 15.74 -18.99 -4.98
C ARG A 418 15.64 -17.48 -4.85
N CYS A 419 14.44 -16.90 -4.97
CA CYS A 419 14.19 -15.46 -4.93
C CYS A 419 15.13 -14.67 -5.88
N LEU A 420 15.31 -15.15 -7.12
CA LEU A 420 16.18 -14.47 -8.07
C LEU A 420 15.49 -13.24 -8.63
N ASN A 421 16.17 -12.09 -8.54
CA ASN A 421 15.81 -10.89 -9.27
C ASN A 421 16.25 -10.99 -10.74
N ILE A 422 15.89 -10.00 -11.56
CA ILE A 422 16.17 -10.03 -13.00
C ILE A 422 17.67 -10.20 -13.31
N ALA A 423 18.55 -9.46 -12.63
CA ALA A 423 19.99 -9.54 -12.88
C ALA A 423 20.56 -10.92 -12.53
N SER A 424 20.18 -11.44 -11.37
CA SER A 424 20.61 -12.77 -10.90
C SER A 424 20.05 -13.91 -11.78
N ALA A 425 18.80 -13.78 -12.26
CA ALA A 425 18.19 -14.74 -13.15
C ALA A 425 18.90 -14.78 -14.51
N LEU A 426 19.10 -13.62 -15.14
CA LEU A 426 19.80 -13.52 -16.42
C LEU A 426 21.24 -14.07 -16.34
N ARG A 427 21.99 -13.74 -15.27
CA ARG A 427 23.33 -14.29 -15.04
C ARG A 427 23.30 -15.82 -14.86
N SER A 428 22.34 -16.32 -14.11
CA SER A 428 22.21 -17.76 -13.85
C SER A 428 21.95 -18.56 -15.14
N VAL A 429 21.01 -18.13 -15.97
CA VAL A 429 20.63 -18.85 -17.20
C VAL A 429 21.68 -18.75 -18.29
N SER A 430 22.42 -17.61 -18.37
CA SER A 430 23.45 -17.39 -19.38
C SER A 430 24.87 -17.77 -18.92
N ARG A 431 24.99 -18.36 -17.72
CA ARG A 431 26.30 -18.70 -17.14
C ARG A 431 27.25 -17.50 -17.07
N GLY A 432 26.70 -16.31 -16.78
CA GLY A 432 27.45 -15.07 -16.63
C GLY A 432 27.65 -14.25 -17.90
N GLN A 433 27.13 -14.67 -19.06
CA GLN A 433 27.18 -13.85 -20.28
C GLN A 433 26.28 -12.62 -20.18
N ARG A 434 26.67 -11.53 -20.86
CA ARG A 434 25.90 -10.29 -20.89
C ARG A 434 24.80 -10.33 -21.96
N TRP A 435 23.70 -9.63 -21.67
CA TRP A 435 22.50 -9.56 -22.49
C TRP A 435 22.39 -8.18 -23.17
N THR A 436 23.33 -7.86 -24.03
CA THR A 436 23.45 -6.53 -24.65
C THR A 436 22.39 -6.22 -25.72
N GLY A 437 21.63 -7.22 -26.16
CA GLY A 437 20.61 -7.07 -27.20
C GLY A 437 19.23 -6.67 -26.70
N ILE A 438 18.98 -6.65 -25.38
CA ILE A 438 17.67 -6.31 -24.81
C ILE A 438 17.48 -4.80 -24.89
N PRO A 439 16.38 -4.30 -25.51
CA PRO A 439 16.03 -2.89 -25.42
C PRO A 439 15.79 -2.48 -23.96
N PHE A 440 16.37 -1.38 -23.52
CA PHE A 440 16.21 -0.96 -22.10
C PHE A 440 14.77 -0.57 -21.77
N SER A 441 13.99 -0.13 -22.77
CA SER A 441 12.55 0.09 -22.66
C SER A 441 11.77 -1.14 -22.16
N ALA A 442 12.22 -2.36 -22.49
CA ALA A 442 11.61 -3.59 -22.00
C ALA A 442 11.61 -3.68 -20.46
N PHE A 443 12.65 -3.18 -19.82
CA PHE A 443 12.74 -3.12 -18.35
C PHE A 443 11.85 -2.02 -17.77
N VAL A 444 11.83 -0.84 -18.40
CA VAL A 444 10.96 0.29 -17.98
C VAL A 444 9.47 -0.09 -18.06
N GLU A 445 9.12 -0.94 -19.02
CA GLU A 445 7.73 -1.37 -19.23
C GLU A 445 7.32 -2.58 -18.38
N SER A 446 8.28 -3.43 -18.00
CA SER A 446 7.98 -4.72 -17.38
C SER A 446 8.35 -4.81 -15.90
N ILE A 447 9.26 -3.95 -15.42
CA ILE A 447 9.60 -3.85 -14.00
C ILE A 447 8.78 -2.73 -13.38
N ASN A 448 8.11 -3.05 -12.27
CA ASN A 448 7.34 -2.06 -11.53
C ASN A 448 8.23 -0.90 -11.05
N ARG A 449 7.61 0.25 -10.81
CA ARG A 449 8.28 1.36 -10.16
C ARG A 449 8.65 0.99 -8.72
N LEU A 450 9.84 1.39 -8.28
CA LEU A 450 10.26 1.24 -6.88
C LEU A 450 9.27 2.00 -5.99
N ALA A 451 8.47 1.25 -5.25
CA ALA A 451 7.39 1.78 -4.43
C ALA A 451 7.86 2.11 -3.00
N PRO A 452 7.20 3.03 -2.30
CA PRO A 452 7.44 3.26 -0.88
C PRO A 452 7.04 2.03 -0.06
N ARG A 453 7.64 1.89 1.13
CA ARG A 453 7.25 0.87 2.11
C ARG A 453 6.51 1.56 3.27
N TYR A 454 5.38 0.99 3.65
CA TYR A 454 4.52 1.52 4.69
C TYR A 454 4.88 0.90 6.04
N TYR A 455 5.13 1.76 7.02
CA TYR A 455 5.42 1.35 8.40
C TYR A 455 4.38 1.94 9.33
N SER A 456 3.85 1.12 10.23
CA SER A 456 2.96 1.62 11.28
C SER A 456 3.71 2.63 12.15
N ILE A 457 3.09 3.78 12.37
CA ILE A 457 3.65 4.84 13.21
C ILE A 457 3.67 4.35 14.66
N SER A 458 4.83 4.46 15.32
CA SER A 458 5.04 4.03 16.70
C SER A 458 5.13 5.19 17.70
N SER A 459 4.86 6.43 17.28
CA SER A 459 4.70 7.63 18.12
C SER A 459 3.24 8.01 18.28
N SER A 460 2.95 8.86 19.29
CA SER A 460 1.65 9.49 19.46
C SER A 460 1.67 10.92 18.93
N SER A 461 0.69 11.28 18.12
CA SER A 461 0.50 12.65 17.63
C SER A 461 0.13 13.63 18.74
N LEU A 462 -0.50 13.14 19.80
CA LEU A 462 -0.83 13.95 20.98
C LEU A 462 0.42 14.32 21.78
N GLU A 463 1.44 13.47 21.77
CA GLU A 463 2.70 13.71 22.49
C GLU A 463 3.74 14.41 21.60
N GLN A 464 3.84 14.01 20.34
CA GLN A 464 4.88 14.45 19.39
C GLN A 464 4.27 14.80 18.01
N PRO A 465 3.48 15.86 17.88
CA PRO A 465 2.79 16.19 16.62
C PRO A 465 3.74 16.48 15.44
N GLY A 466 4.95 16.97 15.70
CA GLY A 466 5.97 17.28 14.70
C GLY A 466 6.96 16.15 14.41
N ARG A 467 6.81 14.97 15.06
CA ARG A 467 7.73 13.84 14.89
C ARG A 467 6.99 12.53 14.73
N VAL A 468 7.43 11.76 13.76
CA VAL A 468 6.91 10.42 13.48
C VAL A 468 7.98 9.39 13.77
N SER A 469 7.70 8.39 14.60
CA SER A 469 8.61 7.28 14.81
C SER A 469 8.10 5.97 14.22
N VAL A 470 9.03 5.09 13.83
CA VAL A 470 8.79 3.73 13.34
C VAL A 470 9.60 2.70 14.11
N THR A 471 9.13 1.45 14.06
CA THR A 471 9.84 0.27 14.59
C THR A 471 9.97 -0.73 13.45
N VAL A 472 11.18 -0.94 12.95
CA VAL A 472 11.44 -1.67 11.70
C VAL A 472 12.31 -2.89 11.96
N ALA A 473 11.75 -4.09 11.76
CA ALA A 473 12.57 -5.29 11.64
C ALA A 473 13.35 -5.26 10.32
N VAL A 474 14.64 -5.52 10.38
CA VAL A 474 15.49 -5.56 9.19
C VAL A 474 15.45 -6.96 8.59
N GLU A 475 14.89 -7.03 7.38
CA GLU A 475 14.75 -8.30 6.68
C GLU A 475 16.09 -8.73 6.07
N SER A 476 16.61 -9.85 6.54
CA SER A 476 17.72 -10.57 5.92
C SER A 476 17.57 -12.06 6.18
N ARG A 477 17.62 -12.87 5.13
CA ARG A 477 17.47 -14.32 5.26
C ARG A 477 18.35 -15.09 4.31
N SER A 478 18.85 -16.25 4.74
CA SER A 478 19.49 -17.24 3.89
C SER A 478 18.41 -17.95 3.08
N VAL A 479 18.61 -18.05 1.78
CA VAL A 479 17.73 -18.75 0.85
C VAL A 479 18.37 -20.08 0.47
N LYS A 480 17.62 -21.19 0.56
CA LYS A 480 18.13 -22.52 0.15
C LYS A 480 18.58 -22.46 -1.31
N SER A 481 19.72 -23.05 -1.61
CA SER A 481 20.31 -23.11 -2.97
C SER A 481 20.79 -21.75 -3.51
N ARG A 482 21.05 -20.78 -2.63
CA ARG A 482 21.70 -19.53 -2.96
C ARG A 482 22.84 -19.29 -1.96
N GLU A 483 24.00 -18.84 -2.44
CA GLU A 483 25.14 -18.52 -1.58
C GLU A 483 24.93 -17.19 -0.84
N ASP A 484 24.29 -16.23 -1.51
CA ASP A 484 24.02 -14.91 -0.97
C ASP A 484 22.75 -14.89 -0.12
N LYS A 485 22.72 -14.02 0.87
CA LYS A 485 21.49 -13.72 1.61
C LYS A 485 20.55 -12.85 0.77
N PHE A 486 19.25 -13.06 0.98
CA PHE A 486 18.25 -12.11 0.55
C PHE A 486 18.18 -10.95 1.54
N TYR A 487 18.12 -9.72 1.03
CA TYR A 487 18.03 -8.49 1.82
C TYR A 487 16.79 -7.68 1.41
N GLY A 488 15.97 -7.31 2.37
CA GLY A 488 14.85 -6.38 2.14
C GLY A 488 15.36 -4.98 1.83
N VAL A 489 14.95 -4.40 0.70
CA VAL A 489 15.50 -3.14 0.18
C VAL A 489 15.36 -1.99 1.17
N ALA A 490 14.13 -1.69 1.60
CA ALA A 490 13.86 -0.53 2.46
C ALA A 490 14.41 -0.70 3.88
N SER A 491 14.26 -1.89 4.48
CA SER A 491 14.71 -2.12 5.84
C SER A 491 16.24 -2.06 5.98
N ASN A 492 16.97 -2.58 4.99
CA ASN A 492 18.44 -2.46 4.97
C ASN A 492 18.92 -1.05 4.60
N TYR A 493 18.16 -0.31 3.76
CA TYR A 493 18.42 1.10 3.53
C TYR A 493 18.31 1.90 4.83
N LEU A 494 17.24 1.73 5.60
CA LEU A 494 17.07 2.38 6.89
C LEU A 494 18.17 1.97 7.90
N LEU A 495 18.57 0.69 7.90
CA LEU A 495 19.69 0.23 8.73
C LEU A 495 21.01 0.95 8.34
N SER A 496 21.26 1.15 7.05
CA SER A 496 22.44 1.89 6.59
C SER A 496 22.46 3.34 7.07
N LEU A 497 21.29 3.98 7.10
CA LEU A 497 21.13 5.35 7.62
C LEU A 497 21.31 5.41 9.14
N GLU A 498 20.76 4.43 9.89
CA GLU A 498 21.00 4.29 11.33
C GLU A 498 22.48 4.16 11.63
N ARG A 499 23.19 3.27 10.93
CA ARG A 499 24.63 3.07 11.08
C ARG A 499 25.43 4.32 10.76
N PHE A 500 25.07 5.04 9.71
CA PHE A 500 25.73 6.30 9.35
C PHE A 500 25.55 7.35 10.45
N GLN A 501 24.33 7.51 10.98
CA GLN A 501 24.02 8.50 12.00
C GLN A 501 24.76 8.22 13.32
N ASN A 502 24.93 6.95 13.69
CA ASN A 502 25.54 6.55 14.96
C ASN A 502 27.05 6.24 14.84
N GLY A 503 27.69 6.54 13.71
CA GLY A 503 29.12 6.26 13.50
C GLY A 503 29.47 4.77 13.53
N GLY A 504 28.49 3.90 13.26
CA GLY A 504 28.63 2.44 13.28
C GLY A 504 29.55 1.95 12.17
N LYS A 505 30.24 0.81 12.41
CA LYS A 505 31.00 0.13 11.34
C LYS A 505 30.03 -0.37 10.28
N ALA A 506 30.44 -0.25 9.02
CA ALA A 506 29.73 -0.87 7.90
C ALA A 506 29.53 -2.37 8.21
N VAL A 507 28.29 -2.81 8.27
CA VAL A 507 27.96 -4.24 8.39
C VAL A 507 28.22 -4.88 7.02
N ALA A 508 28.47 -6.19 6.98
CA ALA A 508 28.45 -7.00 5.76
C ALA A 508 27.00 -7.07 5.19
N ALA A 509 26.44 -5.94 4.86
CA ALA A 509 25.12 -5.68 4.33
C ALA A 509 25.28 -4.95 2.99
N PRO A 510 24.24 -4.92 2.14
CA PRO A 510 24.32 -4.18 0.90
C PRO A 510 24.68 -2.70 1.17
N SER A 511 25.56 -2.13 0.35
CA SER A 511 25.85 -0.69 0.38
C SER A 511 24.76 0.10 -0.36
N TYR A 512 24.57 1.36 0.06
CA TYR A 512 23.61 2.28 -0.51
C TYR A 512 24.24 3.65 -0.73
N ASP A 513 23.88 4.34 -1.80
CA ASP A 513 24.20 5.75 -1.98
C ASP A 513 23.32 6.63 -1.06
N ILE A 514 23.65 6.61 0.23
CA ILE A 514 22.91 7.37 1.24
C ILE A 514 23.04 8.90 1.09
N LYS A 515 23.95 9.38 0.23
CA LYS A 515 24.05 10.82 -0.06
C LYS A 515 22.91 11.30 -0.94
N GLY A 516 22.33 10.37 -1.70
CA GLY A 516 21.21 10.64 -2.58
C GLY A 516 21.54 11.55 -3.77
N PRO A 517 20.54 11.89 -4.57
CA PRO A 517 20.73 12.69 -5.77
C PRO A 517 21.36 14.03 -5.41
N ARG A 518 22.39 14.44 -6.16
CA ARG A 518 23.16 15.68 -5.96
C ARG A 518 23.63 15.90 -4.51
N CYS A 519 23.84 14.82 -3.77
CA CYS A 519 24.16 14.85 -2.33
C CYS A 519 23.09 15.53 -1.46
N MET A 520 21.83 15.60 -1.90
CA MET A 520 20.77 16.27 -1.14
C MET A 520 20.37 15.51 0.13
N TYR A 521 20.48 14.18 0.15
CA TYR A 521 20.07 13.41 1.33
C TYR A 521 21.13 13.43 2.44
N LYS A 522 22.40 13.66 2.11
CA LYS A 522 23.51 13.78 3.07
C LYS A 522 23.60 12.63 4.08
N GLY A 523 22.94 11.50 3.84
CA GLY A 523 22.82 10.37 4.76
C GLY A 523 21.87 10.61 5.95
N SER A 524 21.06 11.68 5.93
CA SER A 524 20.24 12.07 7.07
C SER A 524 18.82 12.51 6.71
N VAL A 525 18.41 12.41 5.46
CA VAL A 525 17.03 12.67 5.04
C VAL A 525 16.49 11.54 4.19
N VAL A 526 15.19 11.33 4.27
CA VAL A 526 14.48 10.26 3.55
C VAL A 526 13.16 10.82 2.99
N PRO A 527 12.79 10.51 1.75
CA PRO A 527 11.48 10.88 1.22
C PRO A 527 10.38 10.11 1.93
N VAL A 528 9.39 10.83 2.49
CA VAL A 528 8.27 10.24 3.24
C VAL A 528 6.96 10.95 2.92
N HIS A 529 5.84 10.26 3.16
CA HIS A 529 4.51 10.84 3.27
C HIS A 529 3.67 10.08 4.29
N ILE A 530 2.59 10.69 4.77
CA ILE A 530 1.66 10.04 5.71
C ILE A 530 0.53 9.41 4.93
N ARG A 531 0.16 8.20 5.35
CA ARG A 531 -1.05 7.51 4.92
C ARG A 531 -1.96 7.32 6.11
N HIS A 532 -3.18 7.84 6.00
CA HIS A 532 -4.20 7.67 7.03
C HIS A 532 -4.73 6.24 7.07
N SER A 533 -5.19 5.83 8.22
CA SER A 533 -5.68 4.48 8.50
C SER A 533 -6.92 4.56 9.39
N ASN A 534 -7.76 3.54 9.32
CA ASN A 534 -8.90 3.39 10.22
C ASN A 534 -8.54 2.66 11.53
N PHE A 535 -7.26 2.33 11.73
CA PHE A 535 -6.76 1.67 12.95
C PHE A 535 -6.61 2.71 14.05
N ARG A 536 -7.64 2.86 14.90
CA ARG A 536 -7.76 3.95 15.87
C ARG A 536 -8.10 3.47 17.26
N LEU A 537 -7.62 4.20 18.28
CA LEU A 537 -8.15 4.08 19.64
C LEU A 537 -9.63 4.46 19.69
N PRO A 538 -10.40 3.94 20.67
CA PRO A 538 -11.78 4.39 20.88
C PRO A 538 -11.81 5.87 21.24
N SER A 539 -12.78 6.60 20.71
CA SER A 539 -12.99 8.02 21.04
C SER A 539 -13.29 8.26 22.52
N ASP A 540 -13.96 7.31 23.17
CA ASP A 540 -14.15 7.29 24.62
C ASP A 540 -12.89 6.72 25.30
N THR A 541 -12.07 7.59 25.88
CA THR A 541 -10.81 7.22 26.54
C THR A 541 -11.01 6.30 27.74
N THR A 542 -12.23 6.25 28.32
CA THR A 542 -12.54 5.37 29.47
C THR A 542 -12.69 3.91 29.08
N LYS A 543 -12.87 3.61 27.79
CA LYS A 543 -12.97 2.22 27.30
C LYS A 543 -11.65 1.49 27.51
N PRO A 544 -11.68 0.26 28.04
CA PRO A 544 -10.50 -0.57 28.09
C PRO A 544 -9.99 -0.93 26.70
N VAL A 545 -8.68 -1.14 26.56
CA VAL A 545 -8.06 -1.63 25.32
C VAL A 545 -7.18 -2.85 25.60
N VAL A 546 -7.33 -3.86 24.75
CA VAL A 546 -6.52 -5.08 24.76
C VAL A 546 -5.77 -5.15 23.44
N MET A 547 -4.45 -5.18 23.51
CA MET A 547 -3.56 -5.11 22.35
C MET A 547 -2.69 -6.35 22.26
N VAL A 548 -2.58 -6.97 21.10
CA VAL A 548 -1.75 -8.16 20.86
C VAL A 548 -0.76 -7.85 19.73
N GLY A 549 0.53 -7.68 20.09
CA GLY A 549 1.57 -7.24 19.16
C GLY A 549 2.91 -7.93 19.37
N PRO A 550 3.13 -9.15 18.88
CA PRO A 550 4.43 -9.79 18.95
C PRO A 550 5.44 -9.17 17.98
N GLY A 551 6.71 -9.12 18.39
CA GLY A 551 7.79 -8.57 17.59
C GLY A 551 7.55 -7.10 17.23
N THR A 552 7.75 -6.75 15.96
CA THR A 552 7.48 -5.38 15.45
C THR A 552 6.00 -5.03 15.32
N GLY A 553 5.10 -6.00 15.50
CA GLY A 553 3.67 -5.74 15.65
C GLY A 553 3.33 -4.85 16.87
N VAL A 554 4.28 -4.64 17.78
CA VAL A 554 4.15 -3.68 18.87
C VAL A 554 4.17 -2.21 18.43
N ALA A 555 4.61 -1.91 17.21
CA ALA A 555 4.83 -0.55 16.72
C ALA A 555 3.61 0.37 16.91
N PRO A 556 2.41 0.09 16.34
CA PRO A 556 1.25 0.96 16.55
C PRO A 556 0.81 1.01 18.02
N PHE A 557 1.00 -0.07 18.76
CA PHE A 557 0.62 -0.12 20.17
C PHE A 557 1.53 0.73 21.05
N ARG A 558 2.80 0.90 20.69
CA ARG A 558 3.66 1.89 21.35
C ARG A 558 3.05 3.29 21.20
N GLY A 559 2.60 3.66 20.01
CA GLY A 559 1.89 4.92 19.79
C GLY A 559 0.62 5.03 20.65
N PHE A 560 -0.23 4.00 20.64
CA PHE A 560 -1.47 3.96 21.44
C PHE A 560 -1.21 4.09 22.95
N ILE A 561 -0.20 3.41 23.47
CA ILE A 561 0.16 3.43 24.88
C ILE A 561 0.70 4.81 25.28
N ARG A 562 1.57 5.41 24.44
CA ARG A 562 2.10 6.75 24.67
C ARG A 562 0.98 7.81 24.62
N GLU A 563 0.02 7.66 23.76
CA GLU A 563 -1.16 8.53 23.70
C GLU A 563 -1.98 8.44 24.96
N ARG A 564 -2.29 7.22 25.43
CA ARG A 564 -3.03 7.01 26.69
C ARG A 564 -2.25 7.49 27.91
N LYS A 565 -0.93 7.31 27.95
CA LYS A 565 -0.08 7.92 28.96
C LYS A 565 -0.23 9.44 28.97
N LYS A 566 -0.17 10.08 27.77
CA LYS A 566 -0.32 11.52 27.64
C LYS A 566 -1.71 12.00 28.07
N GLN A 567 -2.76 11.27 27.76
CA GLN A 567 -4.12 11.55 28.23
C GLN A 567 -4.20 11.51 29.78
N VAL A 568 -3.54 10.54 30.45
CA VAL A 568 -3.44 10.50 31.93
C VAL A 568 -2.69 11.72 32.45
N GLU A 569 -1.57 12.11 31.86
CA GLU A 569 -0.80 13.31 32.25
C GLU A 569 -1.63 14.60 32.10
N MET A 570 -2.57 14.62 31.15
CA MET A 570 -3.52 15.73 30.95
C MET A 570 -4.72 15.67 31.89
N GLY A 571 -4.79 14.68 32.79
CA GLY A 571 -5.88 14.50 33.73
C GLY A 571 -7.15 13.89 33.16
N LEU A 572 -7.10 13.33 31.95
CA LEU A 572 -8.25 12.65 31.35
C LEU A 572 -8.43 11.25 31.96
N PRO A 573 -9.68 10.80 32.15
CA PRO A 573 -9.94 9.43 32.58
C PRO A 573 -9.57 8.45 31.46
N VAL A 574 -8.78 7.42 31.81
CA VAL A 574 -8.34 6.39 30.85
C VAL A 574 -8.70 5.02 31.38
N GLY A 575 -9.26 4.16 30.53
CA GLY A 575 -9.58 2.76 30.88
C GLY A 575 -8.34 1.86 30.97
N LYS A 576 -8.54 0.60 31.39
CA LYS A 576 -7.45 -0.40 31.43
C LYS A 576 -6.80 -0.57 30.05
N THR A 577 -5.49 -0.61 30.03
CA THR A 577 -4.64 -0.76 28.84
C THR A 577 -3.79 -2.00 29.01
N LEU A 578 -4.08 -3.06 28.27
CA LEU A 578 -3.43 -4.36 28.40
C LEU A 578 -2.69 -4.69 27.09
N LEU A 579 -1.36 -4.88 27.18
CA LEU A 579 -0.50 -5.24 26.05
C LEU A 579 0.00 -6.68 26.19
N PHE A 580 -0.32 -7.54 25.23
CA PHE A 580 0.31 -8.85 25.05
C PHE A 580 1.47 -8.72 24.08
N PHE A 581 2.70 -8.76 24.59
CA PHE A 581 3.92 -8.63 23.81
C PHE A 581 4.64 -9.98 23.70
N GLY A 582 4.93 -10.42 22.48
CA GLY A 582 5.64 -11.66 22.20
C GLY A 582 7.01 -11.40 21.58
N CYS A 583 8.07 -12.06 22.10
CA CYS A 583 9.41 -12.02 21.51
C CYS A 583 10.15 -13.34 21.75
N ARG A 584 11.40 -13.45 21.30
CA ARG A 584 12.19 -14.68 21.52
C ARG A 584 12.67 -14.77 22.95
N THR A 585 13.40 -13.75 23.41
CA THR A 585 13.95 -13.68 24.76
C THR A 585 13.89 -12.25 25.30
N ARG A 586 13.84 -12.09 26.61
CA ARG A 586 13.92 -10.76 27.24
C ARG A 586 15.25 -10.05 26.92
N ALA A 587 16.35 -10.82 26.92
CA ALA A 587 17.69 -10.26 26.78
C ALA A 587 17.98 -9.72 25.36
N GLU A 588 17.40 -10.32 24.32
CA GLU A 588 17.75 -10.01 22.93
C GLU A 588 16.75 -9.05 22.27
N ASP A 589 15.44 -9.27 22.44
CA ASP A 589 14.42 -8.64 21.61
C ASP A 589 13.16 -8.18 22.35
N PHE A 590 13.22 -8.00 23.69
CA PHE A 590 12.18 -7.30 24.43
C PHE A 590 12.34 -5.78 24.26
N VAL A 591 11.81 -5.26 23.17
CA VAL A 591 11.98 -3.84 22.81
C VAL A 591 11.20 -2.90 23.73
N TYR A 592 11.72 -1.70 23.93
CA TYR A 592 11.13 -0.62 24.74
C TYR A 592 10.89 -0.95 26.22
N GLU A 593 11.61 -1.91 26.79
CA GLU A 593 11.40 -2.35 28.19
C GLU A 593 11.38 -1.19 29.19
N ASP A 594 12.29 -0.21 29.04
CA ASP A 594 12.36 0.92 29.97
C ASP A 594 11.22 1.92 29.77
N GLU A 595 10.72 2.05 28.52
CA GLU A 595 9.52 2.86 28.24
C GLU A 595 8.28 2.24 28.90
N TRP A 596 8.16 0.90 28.90
CA TRP A 596 7.04 0.22 29.56
C TRP A 596 7.05 0.43 31.07
N LYS A 597 8.23 0.47 31.70
CA LYS A 597 8.37 0.77 33.13
C LYS A 597 7.93 2.21 33.47
N ASP A 598 8.30 3.17 32.60
CA ASP A 598 7.90 4.56 32.76
C ASP A 598 6.37 4.76 32.57
N VAL A 599 5.79 4.09 31.55
CA VAL A 599 4.34 4.07 31.37
C VAL A 599 3.63 3.47 32.58
N GLN A 600 4.14 2.34 33.11
CA GLN A 600 3.60 1.71 34.31
C GLN A 600 3.67 2.62 35.55
N ALA A 601 4.76 3.39 35.70
CA ALA A 601 4.90 4.35 36.79
C ALA A 601 3.85 5.49 36.68
N THR A 602 3.54 5.95 35.47
CA THR A 602 2.55 7.02 35.22
C THR A 602 1.10 6.53 35.33
N MET A 603 0.79 5.39 34.71
CA MET A 603 -0.58 4.87 34.59
C MET A 603 -1.00 3.95 35.72
N GLY A 604 -0.05 3.47 36.55
CA GLY A 604 -0.30 2.57 37.65
C GLY A 604 -0.98 1.27 37.24
N ASN A 605 -2.02 0.88 37.93
CA ASN A 605 -2.79 -0.34 37.67
C ASN A 605 -3.61 -0.30 36.34
N LYS A 606 -3.68 0.84 35.71
CA LYS A 606 -4.38 0.99 34.39
C LYS A 606 -3.56 0.47 33.21
N PHE A 607 -2.27 0.25 33.37
CA PHE A 607 -1.42 -0.32 32.33
C PHE A 607 -0.79 -1.64 32.77
N GLU A 608 -0.70 -2.60 31.87
CA GLU A 608 -0.01 -3.88 32.13
C GLU A 608 0.55 -4.42 30.79
N VAL A 609 1.80 -4.92 30.84
CA VAL A 609 2.43 -5.67 29.75
C VAL A 609 2.53 -7.15 30.15
N VAL A 610 1.89 -8.01 29.38
CA VAL A 610 1.96 -9.46 29.52
C VAL A 610 2.92 -10.00 28.44
N THR A 611 4.04 -10.56 28.89
CA THR A 611 5.10 -11.02 27.99
C THR A 611 4.98 -12.51 27.66
N ALA A 612 5.28 -12.86 26.40
CA ALA A 612 5.38 -14.23 25.92
C ALA A 612 6.77 -14.44 25.30
N PHE A 613 7.63 -15.22 25.98
CA PHE A 613 8.99 -15.53 25.50
C PHE A 613 9.02 -16.92 24.86
N SER A 614 9.31 -16.96 23.56
CA SER A 614 9.23 -18.22 22.79
C SER A 614 10.49 -19.08 22.88
N ARG A 615 11.58 -18.58 23.49
CA ARG A 615 12.88 -19.27 23.56
C ARG A 615 13.57 -19.21 24.94
N GLU A 616 12.87 -18.85 26.01
CA GLU A 616 13.44 -18.81 27.37
C GLU A 616 13.16 -20.08 28.17
N GLY A 617 12.11 -20.83 27.83
CA GLY A 617 11.73 -22.07 28.54
C GLY A 617 11.89 -23.32 27.68
N ASN A 618 11.61 -24.47 28.28
CA ASN A 618 11.55 -25.76 27.56
C ASN A 618 10.38 -25.80 26.55
N GLU A 619 9.32 -25.06 26.84
CA GLU A 619 8.15 -24.95 25.97
C GLU A 619 8.08 -23.55 25.36
N LYS A 620 7.61 -23.49 24.11
CA LYS A 620 7.43 -22.22 23.39
C LYS A 620 6.15 -21.54 23.87
N VAL A 621 6.30 -20.39 24.53
CA VAL A 621 5.17 -19.57 24.94
C VAL A 621 4.91 -18.47 23.91
N TYR A 622 3.68 -18.41 23.39
CA TYR A 622 3.22 -17.39 22.45
C TYR A 622 2.09 -16.55 23.05
N VAL A 623 1.77 -15.43 22.41
CA VAL A 623 0.76 -14.48 22.90
C VAL A 623 -0.63 -15.10 23.08
N GLN A 624 -1.04 -16.05 22.24
CA GLN A 624 -2.32 -16.75 22.39
C GLN A 624 -2.39 -17.60 23.68
N HIS A 625 -1.27 -18.14 24.17
CA HIS A 625 -1.23 -18.85 25.44
C HIS A 625 -1.47 -17.87 26.61
N ARG A 626 -0.83 -16.70 26.55
CA ARG A 626 -1.04 -15.63 27.54
C ARG A 626 -2.46 -15.06 27.53
N LEU A 627 -3.10 -14.99 26.36
CA LEU A 627 -4.53 -14.62 26.26
C LEU A 627 -5.40 -15.61 27.00
N GLN A 628 -5.15 -16.92 26.88
CA GLN A 628 -5.89 -17.95 27.60
C GLN A 628 -5.67 -17.88 29.12
N GLU A 629 -4.43 -17.65 29.58
CA GLU A 629 -4.12 -17.45 30.99
C GLU A 629 -4.86 -16.25 31.58
N LYS A 630 -5.01 -15.17 30.82
CA LYS A 630 -5.71 -13.93 31.19
C LYS A 630 -7.20 -13.91 30.80
N ALA A 631 -7.77 -15.06 30.39
CA ALA A 631 -9.13 -15.13 29.88
C ALA A 631 -10.19 -14.54 30.83
N ALA A 632 -10.04 -14.72 32.13
CA ALA A 632 -10.98 -14.16 33.14
C ALA A 632 -10.94 -12.61 33.14
N GLU A 633 -9.75 -12.01 33.07
CA GLU A 633 -9.57 -10.56 33.01
C GLU A 633 -10.10 -10.01 31.71
N ILE A 634 -9.75 -10.62 30.56
CA ILE A 634 -10.25 -10.23 29.23
C ILE A 634 -11.77 -10.26 29.19
N ARG A 635 -12.40 -11.31 29.74
CA ARG A 635 -13.88 -11.39 29.83
C ARG A 635 -14.48 -10.23 30.59
N THR A 636 -13.85 -9.79 31.68
CA THR A 636 -14.29 -8.62 32.45
C THR A 636 -14.18 -7.35 31.63
N LEU A 637 -13.04 -7.13 30.98
CA LEU A 637 -12.83 -5.96 30.12
C LEU A 637 -13.78 -5.90 28.92
N LEU A 638 -14.09 -7.04 28.30
CA LEU A 638 -15.06 -7.12 27.22
C LEU A 638 -16.48 -6.75 27.67
N LYS A 639 -16.88 -7.07 28.93
CA LYS A 639 -18.15 -6.61 29.51
C LYS A 639 -18.19 -5.09 29.71
N GLU A 640 -17.03 -4.47 29.95
CA GLU A 640 -16.87 -3.02 30.07
C GLU A 640 -16.78 -2.33 28.70
N GLY A 641 -16.91 -3.08 27.61
CA GLY A 641 -16.85 -2.58 26.24
C GLY A 641 -15.44 -2.38 25.73
N ALA A 642 -14.51 -3.23 26.15
CA ALA A 642 -13.12 -3.17 25.68
C ALA A 642 -13.00 -3.28 24.15
N HIS A 643 -12.09 -2.51 23.59
CA HIS A 643 -11.64 -2.67 22.19
C HIS A 643 -10.45 -3.62 22.13
N PHE A 644 -10.44 -4.47 21.11
CA PHE A 644 -9.43 -5.50 20.93
C PHE A 644 -8.62 -5.22 19.65
N TYR A 645 -7.29 -5.22 19.76
CA TYR A 645 -6.39 -4.87 18.67
C TYR A 645 -5.36 -5.96 18.45
N VAL A 646 -5.09 -6.29 17.19
CA VAL A 646 -4.06 -7.25 16.79
C VAL A 646 -3.17 -6.63 15.73
N CYS A 647 -1.85 -6.71 15.92
CA CYS A 647 -0.88 -6.30 14.91
C CYS A 647 0.27 -7.32 14.80
N GLY A 648 0.63 -7.71 13.58
CA GLY A 648 1.74 -8.63 13.31
C GLY A 648 1.46 -9.63 12.18
N ASP A 649 2.00 -10.87 12.30
CA ASP A 649 1.86 -11.92 11.29
C ASP A 649 0.39 -12.34 11.05
N ALA A 650 -0.09 -12.08 9.83
CA ALA A 650 -1.44 -12.40 9.40
C ALA A 650 -1.71 -13.91 9.31
N ALA A 651 -0.73 -14.67 8.82
CA ALA A 651 -0.95 -16.06 8.41
C ALA A 651 -1.18 -17.01 9.59
N ASN A 652 -0.43 -16.82 10.67
CA ASN A 652 -0.42 -17.76 11.79
C ASN A 652 -0.90 -17.10 13.10
N MET A 653 -0.27 -15.99 13.47
CA MET A 653 -0.51 -15.36 14.77
C MET A 653 -1.92 -14.77 14.87
N ALA A 654 -2.34 -13.97 13.89
CA ALA A 654 -3.65 -13.34 13.92
C ALA A 654 -4.79 -14.38 13.94
N ARG A 655 -4.64 -15.48 13.20
CA ARG A 655 -5.59 -16.60 13.22
C ARG A 655 -5.67 -17.25 14.60
N SER A 656 -4.51 -17.54 15.21
CA SER A 656 -4.46 -18.17 16.55
C SER A 656 -5.04 -17.25 17.64
N VAL A 657 -4.80 -15.95 17.54
CA VAL A 657 -5.39 -14.93 18.42
C VAL A 657 -6.90 -14.84 18.24
N ASN A 658 -7.38 -14.88 16.99
CA ASN A 658 -8.82 -14.86 16.68
C ASN A 658 -9.53 -16.09 17.29
N VAL A 659 -8.94 -17.29 17.18
CA VAL A 659 -9.46 -18.52 17.81
C VAL A 659 -9.51 -18.36 19.32
N ALA A 660 -8.43 -17.91 19.95
CA ALA A 660 -8.37 -17.72 21.40
C ALA A 660 -9.42 -16.69 21.88
N LEU A 661 -9.61 -15.58 21.16
CA LEU A 661 -10.64 -14.59 21.48
C LEU A 661 -12.04 -15.19 21.36
N THR A 662 -12.31 -15.96 20.31
CA THR A 662 -13.60 -16.63 20.09
C THR A 662 -13.93 -17.60 21.22
N GLU A 663 -12.95 -18.40 21.68
CA GLU A 663 -13.10 -19.30 22.82
C GLU A 663 -13.39 -18.53 24.13
N ILE A 664 -12.69 -17.42 24.39
CA ILE A 664 -12.89 -16.56 25.52
C ILE A 664 -14.30 -15.98 25.54
N ILE A 665 -14.83 -15.52 24.38
CA ILE A 665 -16.19 -14.99 24.22
C ILE A 665 -17.23 -16.10 24.37
N GLY A 666 -17.00 -17.26 23.78
CA GLY A 666 -17.89 -18.43 23.90
C GLY A 666 -18.09 -18.83 25.37
N ALA A 667 -17.00 -18.96 26.11
CA ALA A 667 -17.00 -19.25 27.53
C ALA A 667 -17.61 -18.12 28.38
N GLN A 668 -17.45 -16.85 27.98
CA GLN A 668 -18.05 -15.71 28.67
C GLN A 668 -19.57 -15.67 28.58
N ARG A 669 -20.11 -15.94 27.38
CA ARG A 669 -21.53 -15.80 27.09
C ARG A 669 -22.30 -17.13 27.19
N GLY A 670 -21.58 -18.25 27.38
CA GLY A 670 -22.19 -19.58 27.39
C GLY A 670 -22.82 -19.97 26.06
N VAL A 671 -22.20 -19.55 24.95
CA VAL A 671 -22.70 -19.78 23.59
C VAL A 671 -21.79 -20.76 22.83
N SER A 672 -22.30 -21.34 21.75
CA SER A 672 -21.52 -22.23 20.88
C SER A 672 -20.40 -21.47 20.16
N MET A 673 -19.40 -22.20 19.66
CA MET A 673 -18.29 -21.59 18.89
C MET A 673 -18.80 -20.81 17.68
N ALA A 674 -19.77 -21.34 16.92
CA ALA A 674 -20.36 -20.64 15.76
C ALA A 674 -21.03 -19.30 16.16
N GLN A 675 -21.71 -19.27 17.31
CA GLN A 675 -22.30 -18.03 17.83
C GLN A 675 -21.23 -17.05 18.31
N ALA A 676 -20.14 -17.55 18.91
CA ALA A 676 -19.01 -16.73 19.32
C ALA A 676 -18.26 -16.14 18.11
N GLU A 677 -18.11 -16.89 17.02
CA GLU A 677 -17.56 -16.41 15.77
C GLU A 677 -18.40 -15.25 15.18
N GLU A 678 -19.73 -15.37 15.21
CA GLU A 678 -20.60 -14.29 14.72
C GLU A 678 -20.47 -13.05 15.62
N ILE A 679 -20.28 -13.21 16.95
CA ILE A 679 -20.02 -12.07 17.83
C ILE A 679 -18.69 -11.39 17.50
N VAL A 680 -17.62 -12.16 17.27
CA VAL A 680 -16.32 -11.64 16.84
C VAL A 680 -16.43 -10.89 15.51
N LYS A 681 -17.23 -11.41 14.58
CA LYS A 681 -17.50 -10.74 13.31
C LYS A 681 -18.25 -9.41 13.53
N GLN A 682 -19.23 -9.35 14.41
CA GLN A 682 -19.91 -8.09 14.76
C GLN A 682 -18.96 -7.09 15.44
N MET A 683 -18.04 -7.56 16.29
CA MET A 683 -16.99 -6.69 16.88
C MET A 683 -16.09 -6.08 15.79
N LYS A 684 -15.77 -6.81 14.73
CA LYS A 684 -15.02 -6.27 13.60
C LYS A 684 -15.83 -5.22 12.83
N LEU A 685 -17.09 -5.50 12.52
CA LEU A 685 -17.97 -4.56 11.82
C LEU A 685 -18.21 -3.26 12.61
N SER A 686 -18.16 -3.32 13.95
CA SER A 686 -18.32 -2.15 14.82
C SER A 686 -16.99 -1.47 15.19
N ASN A 687 -15.87 -1.84 14.58
CA ASN A 687 -14.52 -1.39 14.92
C ASN A 687 -14.11 -1.63 16.39
N GLN A 688 -14.81 -2.52 17.10
CA GLN A 688 -14.43 -2.95 18.45
C GLN A 688 -13.29 -3.96 18.40
N TYR A 689 -13.13 -4.71 17.30
CA TYR A 689 -11.99 -5.58 17.02
C TYR A 689 -11.31 -5.11 15.74
N GLN A 690 -10.09 -4.61 15.86
CA GLN A 690 -9.32 -4.09 14.74
C GLN A 690 -8.03 -4.89 14.56
N VAL A 691 -7.64 -5.10 13.30
CA VAL A 691 -6.44 -5.85 12.95
C VAL A 691 -5.59 -5.00 12.01
N CYS A 692 -4.32 -4.81 12.35
CA CYS A 692 -3.32 -4.17 11.49
C CYS A 692 -2.28 -5.23 11.12
N LEU A 693 -2.33 -5.71 9.90
CA LEU A 693 -1.45 -6.79 9.45
C LEU A 693 -0.24 -6.22 8.73
N SER A 694 0.94 -6.61 9.18
CA SER A 694 2.19 -6.27 8.49
C SER A 694 2.23 -7.06 7.17
N ILE A 695 2.31 -6.36 6.05
CA ILE A 695 2.72 -6.94 4.77
C ILE A 695 4.22 -7.15 4.89
N ILE A 696 4.64 -8.40 5.13
CA ILE A 696 6.06 -8.79 5.18
C ILE A 696 6.54 -9.09 3.78
#